data_4602f4c62fb0a84ed5dd7e7e290b4ac7
#
_entry.id   4602f4c62fb0a84ed5dd7e7e290b4ac7
#
_cell.length_a   1.000
_cell.length_b   1.000
_cell.length_c   1.000
_cell.angle_alpha   90.00
_cell.angle_beta   90.00
_cell.angle_gamma   90.00
#
_symmetry.space_group_name_H-M   'P 1'
#
loop_
_entity.id
_entity.type
_entity.pdbx_description
1 polymer ?
#
loop_
_entity_poly.entity_id
_entity_poly.type
_entity_poly.pdbx_seq_one_letter_code
_entity_poly.pdbx_strand_id
1 'polypeptide(L)'
;MTIKNPHRLLTLAALLAALPAAAAPDNIIDLGTLQNTNEGRSSVGAINQNGSIIVGQASNGTDEQAAVWQGGGFNRWQNKTNLGTLRSDNSGISKAWGISGSGTVIGGRAQNDTDTANDQHHAVIWHGSNWQDKTPLSEPANTKNSEVWGISRNGTVAVGNSVDNGRGWQSAHVWSGPNYSVRTDLGSLRSRQSTISAYAVSDDGAVVGGVTQQDGFPRTLRAVVWHGNNWQDKTPLGTLKSDNTGTSYVYALNGDGSIAAGWAESDTSTRRAAVWSGANWADKADLGTLKSDNSGISWVTGLSTDGHTASGYAQDDNGNTRATVWKNSDWRNNSLLRKQDLGTLKADNSGNATVQVISGDGRIAAGVSDSDSGYRRAVVWFIGRGRAVDIDNTHRSISTLSADTFSLLAARGNAVKSLLDGCRAEKGQYCYTAGYGYHNTTHDTRSHTAEFSLGYGFTDNFDAGFSLSVPAAHGRSGSYRLKTGMGLGLSARLRSTDGRWYVTPAVAFDSYKANVHRPHLNGTEETNNGARVKGRAYSLTLGQNFGTPESKSFGWYAALRRTEAKRTAYQEAESLSFPFAYGEARLKDTALAVGAEGSLQLTDKLGWQGGLEVEQRLGGSETRFTASANHLGDYAEAHKPTGFRPNIRTALTYAFSPEAKLSLGGYLGRSAFTGTDKGVYLKLHGKF
;
A
#
# COMPACT_ATOMS: atom_id res chain seq x y z
N MET A 1 -64.54 -18.75 12.74
CA MET A 1 -63.49 -18.52 11.67
C MET A 1 -62.23 -19.10 12.20
N THR A 2 -61.88 -20.32 11.81
CA THR A 2 -60.79 -21.16 12.34
C THR A 2 -59.51 -20.86 11.58
N ILE A 3 -58.50 -20.37 12.29
CA ILE A 3 -57.18 -20.14 11.71
C ILE A 3 -56.41 -21.47 11.66
N LYS A 4 -56.27 -22.03 10.48
CA LYS A 4 -55.38 -23.15 10.16
C LYS A 4 -54.04 -22.56 9.75
N ASN A 5 -52.99 -22.68 10.56
CA ASN A 5 -51.61 -23.02 10.25
C ASN A 5 -50.63 -22.53 11.35
N PRO A 6 -50.25 -23.37 12.31
CA PRO A 6 -49.26 -23.01 13.32
C PRO A 6 -47.79 -23.12 12.83
N HIS A 7 -47.57 -23.58 11.59
CA HIS A 7 -46.19 -23.80 11.10
C HIS A 7 -45.48 -22.57 10.49
N ARG A 8 -46.16 -21.42 10.37
CA ARG A 8 -45.52 -20.18 9.90
C ARG A 8 -44.97 -19.24 10.99
N LEU A 9 -45.33 -19.49 12.27
CA LEU A 9 -44.76 -18.69 13.38
C LEU A 9 -43.44 -19.25 13.95
N LEU A 10 -43.12 -20.53 13.70
CA LEU A 10 -41.83 -21.10 14.13
C LEU A 10 -40.66 -20.80 13.16
N THR A 11 -40.93 -20.47 11.92
CA THR A 11 -39.89 -20.09 10.94
C THR A 11 -39.44 -18.64 11.05
N LEU A 12 -40.25 -17.76 11.68
CA LEU A 12 -39.83 -16.36 11.90
C LEU A 12 -39.02 -16.19 13.19
N ALA A 13 -39.19 -17.07 14.18
CA ALA A 13 -38.37 -17.04 15.41
C ALA A 13 -36.97 -17.67 15.23
N ALA A 14 -36.81 -18.57 14.25
CA ALA A 14 -35.50 -19.16 13.91
C ALA A 14 -34.62 -18.26 13.00
N LEU A 15 -35.20 -17.25 12.36
CA LEU A 15 -34.46 -16.29 11.53
C LEU A 15 -33.92 -15.10 12.34
N LEU A 16 -34.34 -14.89 13.58
CA LEU A 16 -33.80 -13.85 14.47
C LEU A 16 -32.66 -14.33 15.38
N ALA A 17 -32.27 -15.60 15.32
CA ALA A 17 -31.22 -16.17 16.17
C ALA A 17 -29.85 -16.35 15.47
N ALA A 18 -29.70 -15.85 14.26
CA ALA A 18 -28.41 -15.81 13.55
C ALA A 18 -28.13 -14.40 13.02
N LEU A 19 -28.07 -13.43 13.93
CA LEU A 19 -27.25 -12.26 13.65
C LEU A 19 -25.80 -12.78 13.62
N PRO A 20 -25.04 -12.58 12.52
CA PRO A 20 -23.61 -12.90 12.55
C PRO A 20 -23.03 -12.11 13.73
N ALA A 21 -22.23 -12.78 14.56
CA ALA A 21 -21.43 -12.09 15.57
C ALA A 21 -20.73 -10.92 14.85
N ALA A 22 -20.86 -9.72 15.39
CA ALA A 22 -20.21 -8.56 14.82
C ALA A 22 -18.73 -8.89 14.67
N ALA A 23 -18.19 -8.80 13.45
CA ALA A 23 -16.79 -9.04 13.22
C ALA A 23 -15.98 -7.98 13.99
N ALA A 24 -14.81 -8.36 14.52
CA ALA A 24 -13.88 -7.40 15.10
C ALA A 24 -13.65 -6.24 14.11
N PRO A 25 -13.39 -5.01 14.59
CA PRO A 25 -13.18 -3.86 13.71
C PRO A 25 -12.09 -4.15 12.66
N ASP A 26 -12.36 -3.86 11.39
CA ASP A 26 -11.47 -4.16 10.24
C ASP A 26 -10.09 -3.50 10.31
N ASN A 27 -9.87 -2.58 11.26
CA ASN A 27 -8.61 -1.86 11.46
C ASN A 27 -7.65 -2.53 12.46
N ILE A 28 -7.98 -3.71 13.01
CA ILE A 28 -7.18 -4.43 14.00
C ILE A 28 -6.75 -5.78 13.44
N ILE A 29 -5.46 -6.10 13.58
CA ILE A 29 -4.91 -7.40 13.21
C ILE A 29 -4.32 -8.07 14.45
N ASP A 30 -4.73 -9.31 14.75
CA ASP A 30 -4.09 -10.17 15.73
C ASP A 30 -2.77 -10.71 15.15
N LEU A 31 -1.66 -10.41 15.83
CA LEU A 31 -0.33 -10.90 15.45
C LEU A 31 -0.11 -12.37 15.81
N GLY A 32 -0.93 -12.92 16.68
CA GLY A 32 -0.84 -14.30 17.12
C GLY A 32 0.34 -14.59 18.05
N THR A 33 0.67 -15.88 18.18
CA THR A 33 1.78 -16.41 19.00
C THR A 33 2.79 -17.16 18.14
N LEU A 34 3.85 -17.69 18.75
CA LEU A 34 4.83 -18.56 18.07
C LEU A 34 4.31 -19.99 17.87
N GLN A 35 3.16 -20.35 18.48
CA GLN A 35 2.53 -21.66 18.31
C GLN A 35 1.78 -21.76 16.99
N ASN A 36 1.79 -22.95 16.38
CA ASN A 36 1.00 -23.22 15.18
C ASN A 36 -0.51 -23.15 15.44
N THR A 37 -0.97 -23.50 16.66
CA THR A 37 -2.37 -23.37 17.10
C THR A 37 -2.77 -21.94 17.39
N ASN A 38 -1.80 -21.03 17.45
CA ASN A 38 -1.99 -19.65 17.80
C ASN A 38 -2.58 -19.42 19.21
N GLU A 39 -2.42 -20.36 20.12
CA GLU A 39 -2.86 -20.29 21.51
C GLU A 39 -1.87 -19.52 22.39
N GLY A 40 -2.32 -19.08 23.59
CA GLY A 40 -1.50 -18.41 24.58
C GLY A 40 -1.45 -16.90 24.40
N ARG A 41 -0.50 -16.27 25.08
CA ARG A 41 -0.34 -14.81 25.16
C ARG A 41 0.68 -14.30 24.16
N SER A 42 0.49 -13.06 23.74
CA SER A 42 1.50 -12.30 23.02
C SER A 42 1.44 -10.82 23.41
N SER A 43 2.55 -10.12 23.30
CA SER A 43 2.65 -8.68 23.59
C SER A 43 3.67 -8.02 22.68
N VAL A 44 3.42 -6.77 22.33
CA VAL A 44 4.33 -5.93 21.54
C VAL A 44 5.34 -5.27 22.45
N GLY A 45 6.56 -5.03 21.97
CA GLY A 45 7.60 -4.24 22.64
C GLY A 45 7.99 -3.02 21.81
N ALA A 46 8.28 -3.20 20.50
CA ALA A 46 8.67 -2.11 19.62
C ALA A 46 8.21 -2.36 18.17
N ILE A 47 8.28 -1.30 17.38
CA ILE A 47 8.00 -1.29 15.92
C ILE A 47 9.08 -0.50 15.21
N ASN A 48 9.53 -0.97 14.04
CA ASN A 48 10.53 -0.25 13.25
C ASN A 48 9.92 1.00 12.57
N GLN A 49 10.77 1.84 11.95
CA GLN A 49 10.36 3.15 11.46
C GLN A 49 9.20 3.12 10.47
N ASN A 50 9.22 2.18 9.52
CA ASN A 50 8.20 2.07 8.47
C ASN A 50 7.04 1.13 8.86
N GLY A 51 6.99 0.61 10.08
CA GLY A 51 5.91 -0.25 10.55
C GLY A 51 5.91 -1.69 10.00
N SER A 52 6.97 -2.12 9.29
CA SER A 52 7.00 -3.43 8.66
C SER A 52 7.49 -4.56 9.57
N ILE A 53 8.14 -4.23 10.68
CA ILE A 53 8.68 -5.19 11.64
C ILE A 53 8.23 -4.79 13.04
N ILE A 54 7.61 -5.71 13.74
CA ILE A 54 7.17 -5.58 15.12
C ILE A 54 7.92 -6.63 15.96
N VAL A 55 8.35 -6.23 17.14
CA VAL A 55 9.01 -7.14 18.08
C VAL A 55 8.30 -7.15 19.42
N GLY A 56 8.47 -8.20 20.19
CA GLY A 56 7.85 -8.31 21.50
C GLY A 56 8.10 -9.66 22.15
N GLN A 57 7.06 -10.26 22.68
CA GLN A 57 7.09 -11.55 23.36
C GLN A 57 5.85 -12.36 22.96
N ALA A 58 6.02 -13.67 22.78
CA ALA A 58 4.90 -14.56 22.49
C ALA A 58 5.14 -15.96 23.05
N SER A 59 4.06 -16.66 23.37
CA SER A 59 4.10 -18.06 23.79
C SER A 59 4.57 -18.96 22.65
N ASN A 60 5.53 -19.85 22.95
CA ASN A 60 5.96 -20.92 22.04
C ASN A 60 5.36 -22.30 22.42
N GLY A 61 4.47 -22.33 23.43
CA GLY A 61 3.84 -23.52 23.98
C GLY A 61 4.42 -23.95 25.32
N THR A 62 5.67 -23.63 25.59
CA THR A 62 6.36 -23.93 26.85
C THR A 62 6.69 -22.65 27.61
N ASP A 63 7.33 -21.70 26.92
CA ASP A 63 7.83 -20.45 27.47
C ASP A 63 7.25 -19.25 26.74
N GLU A 64 7.42 -18.05 27.30
CA GLU A 64 7.22 -16.79 26.61
C GLU A 64 8.57 -16.25 26.11
N GLN A 65 8.77 -16.25 24.80
CA GLN A 65 10.03 -15.87 24.18
C GLN A 65 9.90 -14.63 23.29
N ALA A 66 11.02 -13.95 23.12
CA ALA A 66 11.13 -12.80 22.24
C ALA A 66 10.76 -13.20 20.80
N ALA A 67 9.85 -12.45 20.21
CA ALA A 67 9.26 -12.74 18.92
C ALA A 67 9.39 -11.55 17.98
N VAL A 68 9.58 -11.85 16.70
CA VAL A 68 9.49 -10.90 15.59
C VAL A 68 8.29 -11.26 14.73
N TRP A 69 7.47 -10.28 14.40
CA TRP A 69 6.44 -10.36 13.37
C TRP A 69 6.87 -9.48 12.22
N GLN A 70 7.10 -10.11 11.07
CA GLN A 70 7.40 -9.39 9.82
C GLN A 70 6.15 -9.31 8.99
N GLY A 71 5.84 -8.13 8.54
CA GLY A 71 4.67 -7.85 7.77
C GLY A 71 4.81 -6.54 7.02
N GLY A 72 3.73 -6.13 6.51
CA GLY A 72 3.62 -5.05 5.57
C GLY A 72 3.11 -5.62 4.26
N GLY A 73 2.02 -5.07 3.75
CA GLY A 73 1.36 -5.56 2.57
C GLY A 73 0.54 -6.83 2.79
N PHE A 74 0.64 -7.73 1.84
CA PHE A 74 -0.22 -8.90 1.74
C PHE A 74 0.02 -9.97 2.82
N ASN A 75 1.18 -10.00 3.47
CA ASN A 75 1.54 -11.05 4.43
C ASN A 75 1.09 -10.78 5.87
N ARG A 76 0.37 -9.71 6.15
CA ARG A 76 -0.32 -9.43 7.43
C ARG A 76 0.45 -9.87 8.67
N TRP A 77 1.78 -9.65 8.75
CA TRP A 77 2.64 -10.12 9.85
C TRP A 77 2.52 -11.63 10.14
N GLN A 78 2.32 -12.44 9.09
CA GLN A 78 2.25 -13.91 9.23
C GLN A 78 3.63 -14.55 9.42
N ASN A 79 4.70 -13.89 8.96
CA ASN A 79 6.05 -14.37 9.15
C ASN A 79 6.50 -14.09 10.57
N LYS A 80 6.70 -15.16 11.36
CA LYS A 80 7.08 -15.08 12.77
C LYS A 80 8.45 -15.71 12.97
N THR A 81 9.32 -15.02 13.71
CA THR A 81 10.64 -15.52 14.08
C THR A 81 10.76 -15.55 15.59
N ASN A 82 11.14 -16.70 16.15
CA ASN A 82 11.52 -16.82 17.54
C ASN A 82 13.00 -16.40 17.70
N LEU A 83 13.26 -15.42 18.56
CA LEU A 83 14.62 -14.94 18.84
C LEU A 83 15.36 -15.81 19.85
N GLY A 84 14.64 -16.67 20.60
CA GLY A 84 15.20 -17.52 21.64
C GLY A 84 15.77 -16.75 22.82
N THR A 85 16.68 -17.38 23.56
CA THR A 85 17.34 -16.87 24.77
C THR A 85 18.87 -16.89 24.64
N LEU A 86 19.59 -16.52 25.70
CA LEU A 86 21.05 -16.68 25.81
C LEU A 86 21.43 -18.07 26.35
N ARG A 87 20.48 -18.95 26.67
CA ARG A 87 20.75 -20.34 27.07
C ARG A 87 21.25 -21.14 25.87
N SER A 88 22.14 -22.09 26.16
CA SER A 88 22.72 -22.97 25.15
C SER A 88 21.68 -23.85 24.44
N ASP A 89 20.59 -24.21 25.11
CA ASP A 89 19.45 -24.98 24.57
C ASP A 89 18.33 -24.08 24.04
N ASN A 90 18.50 -22.76 24.10
CA ASN A 90 17.52 -21.78 23.68
C ASN A 90 16.18 -21.81 24.45
N SER A 91 16.11 -22.53 25.60
CA SER A 91 14.92 -22.58 26.46
C SER A 91 14.79 -21.33 27.34
N GLY A 92 13.68 -21.22 28.09
CA GLY A 92 13.44 -20.15 29.04
C GLY A 92 12.84 -18.89 28.43
N ILE A 93 12.90 -17.80 29.20
CA ILE A 93 12.16 -16.56 28.92
C ILE A 93 13.04 -15.50 28.25
N SER A 94 12.49 -14.83 27.23
CA SER A 94 13.08 -13.63 26.62
C SER A 94 12.02 -12.65 26.18
N LYS A 95 12.39 -11.37 26.04
CA LYS A 95 11.49 -10.32 25.55
C LYS A 95 12.26 -9.24 24.81
N ALA A 96 11.74 -8.78 23.67
CA ALA A 96 12.25 -7.67 22.88
C ALA A 96 11.44 -6.39 23.16
N TRP A 97 12.13 -5.25 23.37
CA TRP A 97 11.51 -3.95 23.65
C TRP A 97 12.04 -2.81 22.79
N GLY A 98 13.18 -2.97 22.13
CA GLY A 98 13.78 -1.99 21.24
C GLY A 98 14.04 -2.55 19.86
N ILE A 99 13.93 -1.72 18.83
CA ILE A 99 14.27 -2.07 17.45
C ILE A 99 14.82 -0.85 16.72
N SER A 100 15.86 -1.03 15.89
CA SER A 100 16.37 0.03 15.02
C SER A 100 15.39 0.40 13.92
N GLY A 101 15.54 1.59 13.32
CA GLY A 101 14.67 2.07 12.24
C GLY A 101 14.64 1.16 11.01
N SER A 102 15.79 0.55 10.66
CA SER A 102 15.89 -0.45 9.60
C SER A 102 15.33 -1.83 9.99
N GLY A 103 15.16 -2.10 11.30
CA GLY A 103 14.76 -3.40 11.82
C GLY A 103 15.90 -4.42 11.94
N THR A 104 17.16 -4.03 11.68
CA THR A 104 18.31 -4.98 11.69
C THR A 104 18.87 -5.29 13.07
N VAL A 105 18.57 -4.44 14.05
CA VAL A 105 19.02 -4.58 15.44
C VAL A 105 17.82 -4.57 16.37
N ILE A 106 17.77 -5.54 17.28
CA ILE A 106 16.70 -5.69 18.27
C ILE A 106 17.35 -5.75 19.66
N GLY A 107 16.79 -5.03 20.62
CA GLY A 107 17.23 -5.01 22.00
C GLY A 107 16.16 -5.53 22.95
N GLY A 108 16.60 -6.12 24.06
CA GLY A 108 15.69 -6.62 25.08
C GLY A 108 16.39 -7.33 26.23
N ARG A 109 15.78 -8.40 26.71
CA ARG A 109 16.33 -9.25 27.77
C ARG A 109 16.15 -10.72 27.45
N ALA A 110 17.04 -11.55 27.97
CA ALA A 110 16.96 -13.00 27.85
C ALA A 110 17.63 -13.69 29.05
N GLN A 111 17.15 -14.87 29.38
CA GLN A 111 17.80 -15.76 30.34
C GLN A 111 19.05 -16.40 29.73
N ASN A 112 20.05 -16.66 30.60
CA ASN A 112 21.28 -17.40 30.27
C ASN A 112 21.38 -18.71 31.06
N ASP A 113 22.42 -19.50 30.82
CA ASP A 113 22.61 -20.81 31.45
C ASP A 113 22.86 -20.74 32.98
N THR A 114 23.20 -19.57 33.52
CA THR A 114 23.43 -19.38 34.96
C THR A 114 22.19 -18.98 35.73
N ASP A 115 21.10 -18.64 35.03
CA ASP A 115 19.86 -18.20 35.66
C ASP A 115 19.07 -19.38 36.22
N THR A 116 18.88 -19.36 37.55
CA THR A 116 18.16 -20.40 38.28
C THR A 116 16.73 -20.05 38.63
N ALA A 117 16.34 -18.79 38.44
CA ALA A 117 14.99 -18.28 38.71
C ALA A 117 14.41 -17.59 37.50
N ASN A 118 13.10 -17.67 37.32
CA ASN A 118 12.38 -17.06 36.18
C ASN A 118 12.43 -15.53 36.15
N ASP A 119 12.82 -14.88 37.25
CA ASP A 119 12.96 -13.43 37.33
C ASP A 119 14.39 -12.92 37.04
N GLN A 120 15.34 -13.82 36.78
CA GLN A 120 16.69 -13.47 36.35
C GLN A 120 16.76 -13.33 34.83
N HIS A 121 17.41 -12.27 34.35
CA HIS A 121 17.57 -12.02 32.93
C HIS A 121 18.64 -10.96 32.64
N HIS A 122 19.20 -10.99 31.46
CA HIS A 122 20.32 -10.17 31.00
C HIS A 122 19.98 -9.38 29.75
N ALA A 123 20.50 -8.16 29.66
CA ALA A 123 20.39 -7.30 28.50
C ALA A 123 21.06 -7.95 27.29
N VAL A 124 20.37 -7.97 26.18
CA VAL A 124 20.80 -8.64 24.94
C VAL A 124 20.44 -7.83 23.71
N ILE A 125 21.32 -7.90 22.72
CA ILE A 125 21.08 -7.45 21.36
C ILE A 125 21.00 -8.66 20.44
N TRP A 126 19.92 -8.76 19.64
CA TRP A 126 19.79 -9.70 18.53
C TRP A 126 20.08 -8.96 17.23
N HIS A 127 20.91 -9.53 16.38
CA HIS A 127 21.35 -8.95 15.12
C HIS A 127 21.71 -10.05 14.10
N GLY A 128 22.34 -9.67 12.98
CA GLY A 128 22.73 -10.61 11.92
C GLY A 128 21.55 -11.08 11.05
N SER A 129 21.77 -12.14 10.29
CA SER A 129 20.76 -12.70 9.41
C SER A 129 19.63 -13.34 10.22
N ASN A 130 18.40 -12.87 10.01
CA ASN A 130 17.22 -13.30 10.77
C ASN A 130 17.39 -13.18 12.31
N TRP A 131 18.23 -12.23 12.77
CA TRP A 131 18.49 -11.94 14.20
C TRP A 131 18.97 -13.16 15.00
N GLN A 132 19.72 -14.05 14.38
CA GLN A 132 20.21 -15.26 15.04
C GLN A 132 21.47 -15.01 15.89
N ASP A 133 22.20 -13.93 15.60
CA ASP A 133 23.37 -13.54 16.39
C ASP A 133 22.92 -12.82 17.66
N LYS A 134 23.51 -13.19 18.81
CA LYS A 134 23.13 -12.67 20.11
C LYS A 134 24.35 -12.10 20.81
N THR A 135 24.28 -10.84 21.23
CA THR A 135 25.33 -10.16 21.97
C THR A 135 24.79 -9.79 23.35
N PRO A 136 25.24 -10.47 24.44
CA PRO A 136 24.96 -10.01 25.80
C PRO A 136 25.68 -8.69 26.05
N LEU A 137 25.01 -7.74 26.70
CA LEU A 137 25.58 -6.43 26.97
C LEU A 137 26.35 -6.41 28.31
N SER A 138 27.34 -5.52 28.40
CA SER A 138 28.13 -5.36 29.61
C SER A 138 27.27 -4.82 30.76
N GLU A 139 27.42 -5.42 31.94
CA GLU A 139 26.67 -5.14 33.15
C GLU A 139 27.56 -4.62 34.27
N PRO A 140 27.06 -3.84 35.25
CA PRO A 140 27.75 -3.59 36.50
C PRO A 140 28.03 -4.89 37.28
N ALA A 141 29.06 -4.89 38.12
CA ALA A 141 29.28 -5.98 39.02
C ALA A 141 28.09 -6.17 39.99
N ASN A 142 27.74 -7.41 40.33
CA ASN A 142 26.59 -7.78 41.15
C ASN A 142 25.22 -7.43 40.56
N THR A 143 25.07 -7.40 39.23
CA THR A 143 23.78 -7.26 38.58
C THR A 143 22.94 -8.52 38.77
N LYS A 144 21.69 -8.35 39.23
CA LYS A 144 20.67 -9.40 39.24
C LYS A 144 19.97 -9.49 37.89
N ASN A 145 19.57 -8.34 37.38
CA ASN A 145 18.80 -8.21 36.16
C ASN A 145 19.27 -7.01 35.34
N SER A 146 19.29 -7.14 34.03
CA SER A 146 19.48 -6.03 33.12
C SER A 146 18.60 -6.19 31.89
N GLU A 147 18.26 -5.07 31.23
CA GLU A 147 17.38 -5.05 30.06
C GLU A 147 17.63 -3.82 29.20
N VAL A 148 17.42 -3.98 27.89
CA VAL A 148 17.37 -2.89 26.91
C VAL A 148 15.92 -2.51 26.68
N TRP A 149 15.58 -1.22 26.86
CA TRP A 149 14.25 -0.68 26.61
C TRP A 149 14.13 0.00 25.26
N GLY A 150 15.18 0.64 24.77
CA GLY A 150 15.17 1.39 23.53
C GLY A 150 16.43 1.20 22.69
N ILE A 151 16.26 1.26 21.39
CA ILE A 151 17.34 1.31 20.39
C ILE A 151 17.12 2.56 19.55
N SER A 152 18.18 3.36 19.33
CA SER A 152 18.13 4.49 18.42
C SER A 152 17.81 4.04 16.97
N ARG A 153 17.15 4.88 16.19
CA ARG A 153 16.75 4.48 14.83
C ARG A 153 17.93 4.18 13.92
N ASN A 154 19.06 4.88 14.11
CA ASN A 154 20.30 4.56 13.40
C ASN A 154 20.95 3.24 13.85
N GLY A 155 20.47 2.61 14.94
CA GLY A 155 20.95 1.33 15.46
C GLY A 155 22.30 1.41 16.15
N THR A 156 22.76 2.59 16.59
CA THR A 156 24.11 2.75 17.19
C THR A 156 24.11 2.90 18.70
N VAL A 157 22.94 3.15 19.30
CA VAL A 157 22.76 3.39 20.73
C VAL A 157 21.63 2.53 21.27
N ALA A 158 21.89 1.82 22.38
CA ALA A 158 20.90 1.11 23.17
C ALA A 158 20.78 1.77 24.54
N VAL A 159 19.57 1.85 25.09
CA VAL A 159 19.31 2.38 26.43
C VAL A 159 18.51 1.42 27.27
N GLY A 160 18.73 1.44 28.58
CA GLY A 160 18.02 0.55 29.47
C GLY A 160 18.48 0.68 30.92
N ASN A 161 18.30 -0.40 31.69
CA ASN A 161 18.64 -0.38 33.09
C ASN A 161 19.17 -1.74 33.60
N SER A 162 19.81 -1.70 34.76
CA SER A 162 20.14 -2.87 35.54
C SER A 162 19.67 -2.74 36.98
N VAL A 163 19.50 -3.87 37.65
CA VAL A 163 19.10 -3.97 39.07
C VAL A 163 20.24 -4.64 39.87
N ASP A 164 20.71 -3.98 40.91
CA ASP A 164 21.71 -4.50 41.84
C ASP A 164 21.14 -5.67 42.70
N ASN A 165 21.90 -6.75 42.82
CA ASN A 165 21.49 -7.97 43.54
C ASN A 165 21.38 -7.80 45.06
N GLY A 166 22.08 -6.78 45.64
CA GLY A 166 22.12 -6.59 47.10
C GLY A 166 21.08 -5.60 47.62
N ARG A 167 20.82 -4.54 46.90
CA ARG A 167 20.00 -3.41 47.35
C ARG A 167 18.74 -3.15 46.55
N GLY A 168 18.58 -3.84 45.41
CA GLY A 168 17.44 -3.69 44.52
C GLY A 168 17.36 -2.31 43.82
N TRP A 169 18.45 -1.53 43.82
CA TRP A 169 18.48 -0.24 43.16
C TRP A 169 18.63 -0.42 41.64
N GLN A 170 17.92 0.43 40.90
CA GLN A 170 18.01 0.48 39.44
C GLN A 170 19.03 1.52 39.02
N SER A 171 19.88 1.20 38.05
CA SER A 171 20.81 2.10 37.39
C SER A 171 20.49 2.15 35.89
N ALA A 172 20.43 3.33 35.31
CA ALA A 172 20.19 3.50 33.87
C ALA A 172 21.51 3.58 33.10
N HIS A 173 21.53 2.96 31.93
CA HIS A 173 22.71 2.82 31.08
C HIS A 173 22.43 3.21 29.65
N VAL A 174 23.46 3.66 28.98
CA VAL A 174 23.59 3.76 27.53
C VAL A 174 24.70 2.81 27.09
N TRP A 175 24.42 1.96 26.13
CA TRP A 175 25.41 1.15 25.44
C TRP A 175 25.61 1.69 24.03
N SER A 176 26.87 1.93 23.67
CA SER A 176 27.25 2.54 22.37
C SER A 176 28.58 1.96 21.86
N GLY A 177 29.10 2.53 20.76
CA GLY A 177 30.31 2.07 20.10
C GLY A 177 30.16 0.75 19.33
N PRO A 178 31.25 0.20 18.80
CA PRO A 178 31.21 -1.05 18.03
C PRO A 178 30.64 -2.19 18.88
N ASN A 179 29.62 -2.87 18.36
CA ASN A 179 28.90 -3.96 19.05
C ASN A 179 28.40 -3.59 20.46
N TYR A 180 28.08 -2.32 20.72
CA TYR A 180 27.59 -1.82 22.02
C TYR A 180 28.56 -2.08 23.17
N SER A 181 29.87 -2.07 22.90
CA SER A 181 30.92 -2.40 23.87
C SER A 181 31.19 -1.33 24.92
N VAL A 182 30.76 -0.09 24.64
CA VAL A 182 30.93 1.03 25.57
C VAL A 182 29.66 1.24 26.37
N ARG A 183 29.72 1.03 27.69
CA ARG A 183 28.64 1.35 28.62
C ARG A 183 28.90 2.68 29.31
N THR A 184 27.92 3.58 29.29
CA THR A 184 27.90 4.84 30.01
C THR A 184 26.77 4.79 31.05
N ASP A 185 27.09 5.01 32.30
CA ASP A 185 26.11 5.05 33.39
C ASP A 185 25.48 6.44 33.45
N LEU A 186 24.15 6.52 33.34
CA LEU A 186 23.40 7.75 33.46
C LEU A 186 23.28 8.17 34.94
N GLY A 187 23.56 9.43 35.22
CA GLY A 187 23.44 9.93 36.58
C GLY A 187 22.00 10.29 36.96
N SER A 188 21.71 10.29 38.29
CA SER A 188 20.45 10.75 38.85
C SER A 188 20.38 12.27 39.02
N LEU A 189 19.17 12.81 39.29
CA LEU A 189 18.96 14.17 39.79
C LEU A 189 19.29 14.26 41.28
N ARG A 190 19.50 13.16 41.98
CA ARG A 190 19.94 13.11 43.38
C ARG A 190 21.45 13.06 43.48
N SER A 191 21.94 13.67 44.57
CA SER A 191 23.35 13.61 44.97
C SER A 191 23.80 12.20 45.47
N ARG A 192 22.85 11.29 45.76
CA ARG A 192 23.07 9.93 46.25
C ARG A 192 22.50 8.91 45.30
N GLN A 193 22.96 7.65 45.37
CA GLN A 193 22.39 6.52 44.61
C GLN A 193 20.87 6.44 44.76
N SER A 194 20.17 6.26 43.64
CA SER A 194 18.71 6.28 43.56
C SER A 194 18.22 5.44 42.38
N THR A 195 16.94 5.13 42.37
CA THR A 195 16.30 4.44 41.24
C THR A 195 16.31 5.35 40.01
N ILE A 196 16.86 4.85 38.92
CA ILE A 196 16.96 5.53 37.61
C ILE A 196 16.60 4.52 36.53
N SER A 197 15.79 4.92 35.55
CA SER A 197 15.50 4.07 34.37
C SER A 197 15.48 4.92 33.10
N ALA A 198 16.10 4.40 32.04
CA ALA A 198 16.06 4.98 30.69
C ALA A 198 15.12 4.13 29.82
N TYR A 199 14.14 4.78 29.19
CA TYR A 199 13.09 4.10 28.41
C TYR A 199 13.14 4.44 26.93
N ALA A 200 13.50 5.67 26.60
CA ALA A 200 13.44 6.20 25.24
C ALA A 200 14.77 6.80 24.79
N VAL A 201 15.03 6.77 23.50
CA VAL A 201 16.20 7.38 22.87
C VAL A 201 15.80 8.00 21.52
N SER A 202 16.38 9.18 21.20
CA SER A 202 16.19 9.84 19.91
C SER A 202 16.73 9.04 18.73
N ASP A 203 16.36 9.41 17.51
CA ASP A 203 16.73 8.67 16.29
C ASP A 203 18.24 8.59 16.08
N ASP A 204 18.99 9.63 16.45
CA ASP A 204 20.44 9.74 16.37
C ASP A 204 21.16 9.21 17.60
N GLY A 205 20.44 8.93 18.69
CA GLY A 205 20.98 8.49 19.96
C GLY A 205 21.46 9.62 20.90
N ALA A 206 21.31 10.89 20.53
CA ALA A 206 21.87 12.03 21.28
C ALA A 206 21.05 12.39 22.53
N VAL A 207 19.76 12.07 22.57
CA VAL A 207 18.84 12.39 23.66
C VAL A 207 18.23 11.13 24.23
N VAL A 208 18.22 10.99 25.56
CA VAL A 208 17.66 9.84 26.29
C VAL A 208 16.57 10.33 27.23
N GLY A 209 15.42 9.66 27.25
CA GLY A 209 14.30 9.97 28.12
C GLY A 209 14.05 8.88 29.16
N GLY A 210 13.57 9.27 30.34
CA GLY A 210 13.28 8.29 31.38
C GLY A 210 12.79 8.89 32.68
N VAL A 211 13.22 8.28 33.79
CA VAL A 211 12.81 8.70 35.14
C VAL A 211 13.97 8.58 36.11
N THR A 212 14.03 9.48 37.09
CA THR A 212 14.97 9.42 38.22
C THR A 212 14.34 9.97 39.49
N GLN A 213 14.86 9.62 40.64
CA GLN A 213 14.53 10.27 41.90
C GLN A 213 15.17 11.66 41.96
N GLN A 214 14.44 12.62 42.54
CA GLN A 214 14.89 13.98 42.85
C GLN A 214 15.16 14.12 44.34
N ASP A 215 16.13 14.96 44.73
CA ASP A 215 16.30 15.38 46.11
C ASP A 215 15.08 16.13 46.62
N GLY A 216 14.73 15.95 47.91
CA GLY A 216 13.56 16.57 48.56
C GLY A 216 12.72 15.57 49.35
N PHE A 217 11.73 16.09 50.10
CA PHE A 217 10.75 15.28 50.81
C PHE A 217 9.33 15.76 50.45
N PRO A 218 8.39 14.87 50.09
CA PRO A 218 8.56 13.42 49.91
C PRO A 218 9.45 13.09 48.70
N ARG A 219 10.10 11.93 48.73
CA ARG A 219 10.89 11.43 47.60
C ARG A 219 10.00 11.15 46.43
N THR A 220 10.19 11.89 45.36
CA THR A 220 9.36 11.80 44.12
C THR A 220 10.21 11.29 42.95
N LEU A 221 9.56 10.58 42.03
CA LEU A 221 10.14 10.20 40.74
C LEU A 221 9.83 11.28 39.73
N ARG A 222 10.84 11.73 39.02
CA ARG A 222 10.74 12.79 38.02
C ARG A 222 11.12 12.30 36.63
N ALA A 223 10.30 12.63 35.66
CA ALA A 223 10.67 12.58 34.27
C ALA A 223 11.95 13.40 34.03
N VAL A 224 12.85 12.84 33.29
CA VAL A 224 14.16 13.44 33.00
C VAL A 224 14.55 13.16 31.54
N VAL A 225 15.23 14.15 30.96
CA VAL A 225 15.91 14.00 29.67
C VAL A 225 17.40 14.17 29.91
N TRP A 226 18.20 13.17 29.51
CA TRP A 226 19.66 13.22 29.45
C TRP A 226 20.09 13.61 28.06
N HIS A 227 21.02 14.56 27.97
CA HIS A 227 21.51 15.11 26.69
C HIS A 227 22.94 15.63 26.84
N GLY A 228 23.43 16.32 25.81
CA GLY A 228 24.80 16.86 25.80
C GLY A 228 25.87 15.80 25.60
N ASN A 229 27.12 16.15 25.88
CA ASN A 229 28.25 15.24 25.67
C ASN A 229 28.18 14.06 26.64
N ASN A 230 28.19 12.85 26.11
CA ASN A 230 28.04 11.60 26.88
C ASN A 230 26.83 11.58 27.83
N TRP A 231 25.73 12.25 27.46
CA TRP A 231 24.48 12.33 28.24
C TRP A 231 24.66 12.82 29.69
N GLN A 232 25.62 13.73 29.91
CA GLN A 232 25.90 14.24 31.27
C GLN A 232 24.94 15.34 31.69
N ASP A 233 24.36 16.09 30.74
CA ASP A 233 23.37 17.13 31.02
C ASP A 233 22.02 16.49 31.33
N LYS A 234 21.34 17.00 32.38
CA LYS A 234 20.08 16.44 32.87
C LYS A 234 19.03 17.55 33.01
N THR A 235 17.95 17.45 32.26
CA THR A 235 16.81 18.36 32.38
C THR A 235 15.65 17.64 33.07
N PRO A 236 15.28 18.02 34.30
CA PRO A 236 14.11 17.50 34.97
C PRO A 236 12.85 18.09 34.30
N LEU A 237 11.92 17.22 33.93
CA LEU A 237 10.62 17.61 33.42
C LEU A 237 9.62 17.75 34.60
N GLY A 238 8.75 18.71 34.50
CA GLY A 238 7.76 18.97 35.53
C GLY A 238 6.58 18.02 35.51
N THR A 239 5.61 18.27 36.36
CA THR A 239 4.30 17.60 36.35
C THR A 239 3.22 18.54 35.78
N LEU A 240 2.00 18.03 35.68
CA LEU A 240 0.80 18.83 35.31
C LEU A 240 0.19 19.52 36.52
N LYS A 241 0.73 19.33 37.75
CA LYS A 241 0.30 20.08 38.94
C LYS A 241 0.73 21.52 38.86
N SER A 242 -0.11 22.41 39.33
CA SER A 242 0.14 23.86 39.39
C SER A 242 1.37 24.21 40.22
N ASP A 243 1.63 23.47 41.33
CA ASP A 243 2.80 23.61 42.20
C ASP A 243 4.03 22.82 41.69
N ASN A 244 3.90 22.13 40.53
CA ASN A 244 4.94 21.29 39.96
C ASN A 244 5.45 20.17 40.88
N THR A 245 4.69 19.77 41.91
CA THR A 245 5.02 18.63 42.80
C THR A 245 4.57 17.31 42.18
N GLY A 246 4.83 16.15 42.84
CA GLY A 246 4.33 14.85 42.42
C GLY A 246 5.27 14.12 41.43
N THR A 247 4.75 13.15 40.74
CA THR A 247 5.51 12.16 39.93
C THR A 247 5.27 12.37 38.44
N SER A 248 6.32 12.17 37.61
CA SER A 248 6.23 12.18 36.16
C SER A 248 7.23 11.20 35.54
N TYR A 249 6.94 10.70 34.33
CA TYR A 249 7.74 9.73 33.58
C TYR A 249 7.79 10.10 32.09
N VAL A 250 8.93 9.88 31.44
CA VAL A 250 9.06 9.88 29.97
C VAL A 250 9.15 8.44 29.49
N TYR A 251 8.34 8.08 28.50
CA TYR A 251 8.38 6.79 27.81
C TYR A 251 8.68 6.89 26.33
N ALA A 252 8.54 8.07 25.74
CA ALA A 252 8.78 8.29 24.32
C ALA A 252 9.45 9.63 24.05
N LEU A 253 10.26 9.66 23.00
CA LEU A 253 10.84 10.84 22.38
C LEU A 253 10.45 10.85 20.90
N ASN A 254 10.32 12.05 20.30
CA ASN A 254 10.25 12.18 18.85
C ASN A 254 11.64 12.00 18.22
N GLY A 255 11.73 12.07 16.88
CA GLY A 255 12.94 11.70 16.16
C GLY A 255 14.18 12.50 16.56
N ASP A 256 14.08 13.81 16.75
CA ASP A 256 15.18 14.69 17.12
C ASP A 256 15.33 14.90 18.65
N GLY A 257 14.46 14.26 19.46
CA GLY A 257 14.45 14.38 20.91
C GLY A 257 13.92 15.70 21.43
N SER A 258 13.40 16.60 20.59
CA SER A 258 12.87 17.92 20.99
C SER A 258 11.53 17.86 21.71
N ILE A 259 10.80 16.74 21.58
CA ILE A 259 9.52 16.47 22.23
C ILE A 259 9.64 15.17 23.03
N ALA A 260 9.26 15.24 24.31
CA ALA A 260 9.17 14.09 25.19
C ALA A 260 7.70 13.83 25.57
N ALA A 261 7.33 12.56 25.77
CA ALA A 261 5.98 12.19 26.14
C ALA A 261 5.96 11.04 27.15
N GLY A 262 4.88 10.98 27.93
CA GLY A 262 4.71 9.98 28.96
C GLY A 262 3.47 10.24 29.80
N TRP A 263 3.63 10.31 31.12
CA TRP A 263 2.57 10.74 32.01
C TRP A 263 3.09 11.62 33.15
N ALA A 264 2.20 12.42 33.70
CA ALA A 264 2.47 13.23 34.86
C ALA A 264 1.23 13.31 35.78
N GLU A 265 1.45 13.52 37.07
CA GLU A 265 0.36 13.81 38.00
C GLU A 265 -0.25 15.18 37.72
N SER A 266 -1.58 15.25 37.73
CA SER A 266 -2.39 16.48 37.68
C SER A 266 -2.73 17.00 39.07
N ASP A 267 -3.35 18.16 39.15
CA ASP A 267 -3.81 18.75 40.43
C ASP A 267 -4.78 17.85 41.22
N THR A 268 -5.50 16.97 40.54
CA THR A 268 -6.33 15.94 41.14
C THR A 268 -5.54 14.69 41.57
N SER A 269 -4.21 14.72 41.51
CA SER A 269 -3.31 13.59 41.78
C SER A 269 -3.57 12.34 40.91
N THR A 270 -4.21 12.50 39.76
CA THR A 270 -4.38 11.44 38.76
C THR A 270 -3.24 11.45 37.75
N ARG A 271 -2.92 10.28 37.21
CA ARG A 271 -1.90 10.10 36.15
C ARG A 271 -2.51 10.47 34.80
N ARG A 272 -1.95 11.48 34.14
CA ARG A 272 -2.43 12.01 32.89
C ARG A 272 -1.37 11.91 31.80
N ALA A 273 -1.79 11.53 30.61
CA ALA A 273 -0.93 11.57 29.43
C ALA A 273 -0.39 12.99 29.24
N ALA A 274 0.92 13.11 29.20
CA ALA A 274 1.63 14.37 29.16
C ALA A 274 2.63 14.41 28.00
N VAL A 275 2.74 15.59 27.39
CA VAL A 275 3.77 15.92 26.40
C VAL A 275 4.53 17.13 26.89
N TRP A 276 5.86 17.08 26.78
CA TRP A 276 6.76 18.20 27.07
C TRP A 276 7.43 18.64 25.77
N SER A 277 7.40 19.92 25.48
CA SER A 277 7.90 20.51 24.24
C SER A 277 8.49 21.91 24.47
N GLY A 278 8.89 22.60 23.40
CA GLY A 278 9.48 23.93 23.47
C GLY A 278 10.93 23.92 23.96
N ALA A 279 11.47 25.11 24.23
CA ALA A 279 12.84 25.26 24.70
C ALA A 279 13.06 24.52 26.03
N ASN A 280 14.04 23.62 26.07
CA ASN A 280 14.34 22.80 27.25
C ASN A 280 13.12 22.02 27.79
N TRP A 281 12.18 21.63 26.92
CA TRP A 281 10.94 20.89 27.25
C TRP A 281 10.09 21.58 28.31
N ALA A 282 10.08 22.92 28.32
CA ALA A 282 9.39 23.72 29.36
C ALA A 282 7.87 23.76 29.20
N ASP A 283 7.37 23.63 27.95
CA ASP A 283 5.95 23.64 27.64
C ASP A 283 5.33 22.26 27.94
N LYS A 284 4.17 22.26 28.60
CA LYS A 284 3.49 21.05 29.05
C LYS A 284 2.07 20.98 28.50
N ALA A 285 1.67 19.82 27.98
CA ALA A 285 0.30 19.58 27.53
C ALA A 285 -0.30 18.36 28.24
N ASP A 286 -1.50 18.51 28.79
CA ASP A 286 -2.37 17.41 29.25
C ASP A 286 -3.20 16.94 28.06
N LEU A 287 -3.06 15.66 27.66
CA LEU A 287 -3.77 15.10 26.53
C LEU A 287 -5.18 14.61 26.88
N GLY A 288 -5.53 14.60 28.17
CA GLY A 288 -6.84 14.18 28.64
C GLY A 288 -7.10 12.68 28.51
N THR A 289 -8.37 12.31 28.65
CA THR A 289 -8.88 10.94 28.54
C THR A 289 -9.98 10.83 27.49
N LEU A 290 -10.55 9.64 27.32
CA LEU A 290 -11.74 9.41 26.48
C LEU A 290 -13.04 9.59 27.25
N LYS A 291 -13.00 9.83 28.58
CA LYS A 291 -14.20 10.12 29.36
C LYS A 291 -14.82 11.45 28.96
N SER A 292 -16.13 11.51 28.99
CA SER A 292 -16.91 12.71 28.67
C SER A 292 -16.59 13.90 29.58
N ASP A 293 -16.30 13.64 30.88
CA ASP A 293 -15.88 14.62 31.86
C ASP A 293 -14.37 14.88 31.87
N ASN A 294 -13.63 14.21 30.96
CA ASN A 294 -12.18 14.26 30.86
C ASN A 294 -11.43 13.84 32.17
N SER A 295 -12.09 13.16 33.11
CA SER A 295 -11.49 12.59 34.33
C SER A 295 -10.73 11.29 34.04
N GLY A 296 -10.11 10.68 35.07
CA GLY A 296 -9.51 9.34 34.96
C GLY A 296 -8.05 9.36 34.51
N ILE A 297 -7.56 8.19 34.08
CA ILE A 297 -6.15 7.91 33.82
C ILE A 297 -5.88 7.87 32.31
N SER A 298 -4.74 8.41 31.89
CA SER A 298 -4.20 8.27 30.54
C SER A 298 -2.67 8.28 30.53
N TRP A 299 -2.05 7.59 29.58
CA TRP A 299 -0.60 7.48 29.43
C TRP A 299 -0.21 7.53 27.96
N VAL A 300 0.90 8.21 27.63
CA VAL A 300 1.59 8.08 26.34
C VAL A 300 2.70 7.06 26.49
N THR A 301 2.79 6.18 25.49
CA THR A 301 3.83 5.12 25.38
C THR A 301 4.65 5.24 24.11
N GLY A 302 4.19 5.99 23.09
CA GLY A 302 4.87 6.17 21.81
C GLY A 302 4.62 7.54 21.20
N LEU A 303 5.58 8.01 20.41
CA LEU A 303 5.53 9.24 19.60
C LEU A 303 5.98 8.97 18.18
N SER A 304 5.32 9.61 17.20
CA SER A 304 5.80 9.63 15.81
C SER A 304 7.10 10.43 15.69
N THR A 305 7.88 10.16 14.63
CA THR A 305 9.17 10.85 14.40
C THR A 305 9.03 12.37 14.33
N ASP A 306 7.95 12.86 13.73
CA ASP A 306 7.64 14.29 13.64
C ASP A 306 7.07 14.88 14.96
N GLY A 307 6.79 14.04 15.95
CA GLY A 307 6.22 14.42 17.23
C GLY A 307 4.75 14.84 17.20
N HIS A 308 4.05 14.75 16.07
CA HIS A 308 2.65 15.22 15.93
C HIS A 308 1.60 14.17 16.32
N THR A 309 1.99 12.92 16.47
CA THR A 309 1.11 11.83 16.89
C THR A 309 1.66 11.14 18.12
N ALA A 310 0.92 11.19 19.22
CA ALA A 310 1.18 10.42 20.44
C ALA A 310 0.24 9.22 20.49
N SER A 311 0.71 8.12 21.05
CA SER A 311 -0.06 6.89 21.21
C SER A 311 0.08 6.32 22.63
N GLY A 312 -0.93 5.58 23.06
CA GLY A 312 -0.93 4.99 24.40
C GLY A 312 -2.30 4.46 24.79
N TYR A 313 -2.77 4.83 25.96
CA TYR A 313 -4.10 4.46 26.42
C TYR A 313 -4.76 5.54 27.29
N ALA A 314 -6.10 5.53 27.29
CA ALA A 314 -6.92 6.39 28.13
C ALA A 314 -8.17 5.63 28.60
N GLN A 315 -8.72 6.02 29.74
CA GLN A 315 -9.99 5.49 30.24
C GLN A 315 -11.17 6.08 29.46
N ASP A 316 -12.17 5.20 29.17
CA ASP A 316 -13.48 5.57 28.66
C ASP A 316 -14.50 5.79 29.79
N ASP A 317 -15.75 6.19 29.47
CA ASP A 317 -16.82 6.41 30.45
C ASP A 317 -17.20 5.14 31.23
N ASN A 318 -16.93 3.95 30.68
CA ASN A 318 -17.16 2.67 31.36
C ASN A 318 -15.99 2.26 32.29
N GLY A 319 -14.90 3.04 32.32
CA GLY A 319 -13.71 2.76 33.10
C GLY A 319 -12.75 1.79 32.43
N ASN A 320 -13.02 1.34 31.20
CA ASN A 320 -12.09 0.48 30.47
C ASN A 320 -10.87 1.26 30.03
N THR A 321 -9.73 0.57 29.94
CA THR A 321 -8.50 1.08 29.35
C THR A 321 -8.55 0.89 27.85
N ARG A 322 -8.59 1.99 27.08
CA ARG A 322 -8.75 1.98 25.62
C ARG A 322 -7.47 2.38 24.91
N ALA A 323 -7.09 1.64 23.88
CA ALA A 323 -6.01 2.00 22.98
C ALA A 323 -6.31 3.36 22.34
N THR A 324 -5.47 4.36 22.59
CA THR A 324 -5.76 5.75 22.23
C THR A 324 -4.61 6.37 21.44
N VAL A 325 -4.98 7.17 20.46
CA VAL A 325 -4.07 8.04 19.73
C VAL A 325 -4.52 9.50 19.91
N TRP A 326 -3.54 10.36 20.15
CA TRP A 326 -3.70 11.81 20.20
C TRP A 326 -2.93 12.43 19.05
N LYS A 327 -3.56 13.33 18.29
CA LYS A 327 -2.93 14.07 17.18
C LYS A 327 -3.00 15.55 17.46
N ASN A 328 -1.87 16.22 17.30
CA ASN A 328 -1.78 17.68 17.44
C ASN A 328 -0.56 18.18 16.65
N SER A 329 -0.73 19.22 15.86
CA SER A 329 0.38 19.87 15.14
C SER A 329 1.15 20.88 15.99
N ASP A 330 0.58 21.31 17.12
CA ASP A 330 1.23 22.16 18.13
C ASP A 330 0.67 21.84 19.52
N TRP A 331 1.46 21.12 20.32
CA TRP A 331 1.05 20.68 21.66
C TRP A 331 0.75 21.83 22.65
N ARG A 332 1.19 23.06 22.36
CA ARG A 332 0.85 24.25 23.14
C ARG A 332 -0.59 24.71 22.91
N ASN A 333 -1.21 24.25 21.84
CA ASN A 333 -2.57 24.61 21.47
C ASN A 333 -3.54 23.42 21.58
N ASN A 334 -4.20 23.29 22.71
CA ASN A 334 -5.16 22.22 22.96
C ASN A 334 -6.40 22.23 22.04
N SER A 335 -6.70 23.35 21.36
CA SER A 335 -7.83 23.40 20.41
C SER A 335 -7.59 22.51 19.16
N LEU A 336 -6.35 22.21 18.85
CA LEU A 336 -5.95 21.34 17.74
C LEU A 336 -5.93 19.86 18.12
N LEU A 337 -6.05 19.55 19.42
CA LEU A 337 -5.98 18.16 19.92
C LEU A 337 -7.14 17.31 19.40
N ARG A 338 -6.82 16.17 18.81
CA ARG A 338 -7.76 15.14 18.37
C ARG A 338 -7.44 13.83 19.08
N LYS A 339 -8.47 13.19 19.61
CA LYS A 339 -8.38 11.90 20.31
C LYS A 339 -9.11 10.85 19.51
N GLN A 340 -8.55 9.65 19.44
CA GLN A 340 -9.16 8.52 18.75
C GLN A 340 -9.00 7.24 19.57
N ASP A 341 -10.11 6.56 19.87
CA ASP A 341 -10.14 5.17 20.35
C ASP A 341 -9.92 4.23 19.16
N LEU A 342 -8.99 3.29 19.28
CA LEU A 342 -8.64 2.34 18.23
C LEU A 342 -9.42 1.02 18.32
N GLY A 343 -10.18 0.81 19.39
CA GLY A 343 -10.96 -0.41 19.59
C GLY A 343 -10.20 -1.61 20.14
N THR A 344 -10.87 -2.75 20.23
CA THR A 344 -10.35 -4.02 20.74
C THR A 344 -10.57 -5.16 19.74
N LEU A 345 -9.93 -6.33 19.97
CA LEU A 345 -10.16 -7.56 19.18
C LEU A 345 -11.50 -8.23 19.50
N LYS A 346 -12.18 -7.84 20.57
CA LYS A 346 -13.49 -8.41 20.88
C LYS A 346 -14.52 -7.98 19.85
N ALA A 347 -15.36 -8.91 19.45
CA ALA A 347 -16.42 -8.68 18.47
C ALA A 347 -17.40 -7.55 18.88
N ASP A 348 -17.66 -7.42 20.18
CA ASP A 348 -18.50 -6.35 20.76
C ASP A 348 -17.72 -5.04 21.05
N ASN A 349 -16.45 -4.99 20.70
CA ASN A 349 -15.53 -3.89 21.00
C ASN A 349 -15.41 -3.55 22.49
N SER A 350 -15.76 -4.46 23.39
CA SER A 350 -15.62 -4.32 24.85
C SER A 350 -14.19 -4.63 25.33
N GLY A 351 -13.95 -4.46 26.65
CA GLY A 351 -12.69 -4.83 27.28
C GLY A 351 -11.57 -3.80 27.09
N ASN A 352 -10.35 -4.25 27.32
CA ASN A 352 -9.18 -3.40 27.42
C ASN A 352 -8.27 -3.55 26.21
N ALA A 353 -7.67 -2.45 25.79
CA ALA A 353 -6.59 -2.42 24.82
C ALA A 353 -5.63 -1.28 25.14
N THR A 354 -4.35 -1.45 24.82
CA THR A 354 -3.31 -0.43 25.01
C THR A 354 -2.38 -0.40 23.82
N VAL A 355 -2.13 0.78 23.27
CA VAL A 355 -1.00 0.97 22.35
C VAL A 355 0.28 0.98 23.19
N GLN A 356 1.32 0.31 22.71
CA GLN A 356 2.65 0.32 23.29
C GLN A 356 3.63 1.12 22.44
N VAL A 357 3.47 1.08 21.12
CA VAL A 357 4.38 1.75 20.16
C VAL A 357 3.64 2.23 18.93
N ILE A 358 4.25 3.17 18.22
CA ILE A 358 3.73 3.72 16.96
C ILE A 358 4.86 3.81 15.92
N SER A 359 4.54 3.59 14.65
CA SER A 359 5.49 3.76 13.54
C SER A 359 5.97 5.22 13.42
N GLY A 360 7.13 5.43 12.78
CA GLY A 360 7.72 6.74 12.68
C GLY A 360 6.83 7.78 11.99
N ASP A 361 5.98 7.38 11.06
CA ASP A 361 5.03 8.25 10.36
C ASP A 361 3.67 8.40 11.09
N GLY A 362 3.49 7.76 12.24
CA GLY A 362 2.26 7.85 13.04
C GLY A 362 1.04 7.14 12.45
N ARG A 363 1.22 6.22 11.49
CA ARG A 363 0.11 5.56 10.79
C ARG A 363 -0.20 4.14 11.26
N ILE A 364 0.76 3.48 11.91
CA ILE A 364 0.60 2.13 12.45
C ILE A 364 0.89 2.17 13.95
N ALA A 365 -0.08 1.78 14.76
CA ALA A 365 0.08 1.55 16.17
C ALA A 365 0.14 0.04 16.44
N ALA A 366 0.94 -0.37 17.40
CA ALA A 366 0.96 -1.76 17.84
C ALA A 366 0.94 -1.84 19.38
N GLY A 367 0.33 -2.91 19.89
CA GLY A 367 0.16 -3.06 21.33
C GLY A 367 -0.54 -4.34 21.70
N VAL A 368 -1.38 -4.29 22.73
CA VAL A 368 -2.12 -5.47 23.21
C VAL A 368 -3.60 -5.18 23.34
N SER A 369 -4.42 -6.20 23.09
CA SER A 369 -5.87 -6.14 23.22
C SER A 369 -6.40 -7.41 23.91
N ASP A 370 -7.48 -7.26 24.68
CA ASP A 370 -8.30 -8.38 25.06
C ASP A 370 -8.98 -8.97 23.81
N SER A 371 -9.16 -10.29 23.78
CA SER A 371 -9.81 -11.02 22.67
C SER A 371 -10.92 -11.91 23.16
N ASP A 372 -11.79 -12.37 22.25
CA ASP A 372 -12.87 -13.31 22.57
C ASP A 372 -12.35 -14.69 23.03
N SER A 373 -11.09 -15.03 22.73
CA SER A 373 -10.45 -16.26 23.23
C SER A 373 -10.04 -16.22 24.71
N GLY A 374 -10.22 -15.06 25.38
CA GLY A 374 -9.83 -14.84 26.77
C GLY A 374 -8.34 -14.56 26.99
N TYR A 375 -7.52 -14.62 25.95
CA TYR A 375 -6.09 -14.25 26.01
C TYR A 375 -5.90 -12.78 25.63
N ARG A 376 -4.91 -12.12 26.25
CA ARG A 376 -4.38 -10.85 25.76
C ARG A 376 -3.45 -11.11 24.59
N ARG A 377 -3.67 -10.39 23.48
CA ARG A 377 -3.02 -10.63 22.20
C ARG A 377 -2.28 -9.39 21.74
N ALA A 378 -1.10 -9.63 21.15
CA ALA A 378 -0.39 -8.60 20.39
C ALA A 378 -1.18 -8.24 19.15
N VAL A 379 -1.37 -6.95 18.92
CA VAL A 379 -2.21 -6.42 17.83
C VAL A 379 -1.57 -5.25 17.13
N VAL A 380 -2.02 -5.03 15.91
CA VAL A 380 -1.72 -3.84 15.10
C VAL A 380 -3.01 -3.10 14.79
N TRP A 381 -2.98 -1.78 14.90
CA TRP A 381 -4.02 -0.88 14.44
C TRP A 381 -3.49 0.00 13.31
N PHE A 382 -4.32 0.22 12.28
CA PHE A 382 -4.06 1.18 11.23
C PHE A 382 -4.76 2.50 11.54
N ILE A 383 -3.98 3.59 11.61
CA ILE A 383 -4.44 4.91 12.01
C ILE A 383 -4.68 5.75 10.76
N GLY A 384 -5.93 5.75 10.26
CA GLY A 384 -6.36 6.56 9.13
C GLY A 384 -6.92 7.94 9.51
N ARG A 385 -7.10 8.83 8.52
CA ARG A 385 -7.88 10.06 8.68
C ARG A 385 -9.37 9.73 8.74
N GLY A 386 -9.88 9.31 9.88
CA GLY A 386 -11.32 9.30 10.18
C GLY A 386 -12.15 8.08 9.75
N ARG A 387 -11.57 7.05 9.08
CA ARG A 387 -12.20 5.75 8.83
C ARG A 387 -11.15 4.64 8.87
N ALA A 388 -11.53 3.48 9.39
CA ALA A 388 -10.76 2.25 9.23
C ALA A 388 -10.63 1.93 7.73
N VAL A 389 -9.40 1.64 7.27
CA VAL A 389 -9.17 1.20 5.89
C VAL A 389 -9.20 -0.32 5.86
N ASP A 390 -10.14 -0.88 5.11
CA ASP A 390 -10.22 -2.32 4.85
C ASP A 390 -9.08 -2.74 3.91
N ILE A 391 -8.11 -3.45 4.46
CA ILE A 391 -6.91 -3.88 3.74
C ILE A 391 -7.25 -4.92 2.67
N ASP A 392 -8.16 -5.87 2.96
CA ASP A 392 -8.57 -6.88 1.98
C ASP A 392 -9.30 -6.28 0.81
N ASN A 393 -10.23 -5.37 1.08
CA ASN A 393 -10.92 -4.65 0.04
C ASN A 393 -9.97 -3.70 -0.71
N THR A 394 -8.97 -3.12 -0.05
CA THR A 394 -7.91 -2.34 -0.71
C THR A 394 -7.12 -3.22 -1.69
N HIS A 395 -6.75 -4.44 -1.29
CA HIS A 395 -6.07 -5.39 -2.16
C HIS A 395 -6.95 -5.86 -3.33
N ARG A 396 -8.24 -6.15 -3.09
CA ARG A 396 -9.20 -6.47 -4.14
C ARG A 396 -9.36 -5.31 -5.13
N SER A 397 -9.40 -4.08 -4.63
CA SER A 397 -9.44 -2.86 -5.43
C SER A 397 -8.20 -2.72 -6.33
N ILE A 398 -6.98 -3.02 -5.81
CA ILE A 398 -5.73 -3.01 -6.58
C ILE A 398 -5.70 -4.13 -7.62
N SER A 399 -6.14 -5.34 -7.27
CA SER A 399 -6.24 -6.47 -8.21
C SER A 399 -7.21 -6.15 -9.36
N THR A 400 -8.35 -5.52 -9.07
CA THR A 400 -9.30 -5.07 -10.10
C THR A 400 -8.68 -3.98 -10.99
N LEU A 401 -7.97 -3.00 -10.41
CA LEU A 401 -7.24 -1.98 -11.16
C LEU A 401 -6.15 -2.59 -12.05
N SER A 402 -5.48 -3.66 -11.60
CA SER A 402 -4.53 -4.43 -12.41
C SER A 402 -5.20 -5.03 -13.65
N ALA A 403 -6.31 -5.75 -13.48
CA ALA A 403 -7.07 -6.34 -14.59
C ALA A 403 -7.57 -5.28 -15.58
N ASP A 404 -8.08 -4.15 -15.09
CA ASP A 404 -8.48 -3.00 -15.89
C ASP A 404 -7.31 -2.39 -16.66
N THR A 405 -6.10 -2.37 -16.07
CA THR A 405 -4.88 -1.89 -16.75
C THR A 405 -4.51 -2.78 -17.93
N PHE A 406 -4.56 -4.11 -17.79
CA PHE A 406 -4.31 -5.03 -18.90
C PHE A 406 -5.33 -4.87 -20.03
N SER A 407 -6.62 -4.74 -19.68
CA SER A 407 -7.69 -4.50 -20.66
C SER A 407 -7.52 -3.17 -21.37
N LEU A 408 -7.16 -2.10 -20.67
CA LEU A 408 -6.88 -0.79 -21.24
C LEU A 408 -5.72 -0.85 -22.24
N LEU A 409 -4.62 -1.54 -21.90
CA LEU A 409 -3.45 -1.68 -22.76
C LEU A 409 -3.77 -2.49 -24.02
N ALA A 410 -4.57 -3.56 -23.92
CA ALA A 410 -5.07 -4.31 -25.06
C ALA A 410 -5.92 -3.46 -26.01
N ALA A 411 -6.90 -2.74 -25.46
CA ALA A 411 -7.77 -1.84 -26.21
C ALA A 411 -6.96 -0.73 -26.92
N ARG A 412 -5.95 -0.14 -26.25
CA ARG A 412 -5.08 0.87 -26.86
C ARG A 412 -4.19 0.29 -27.94
N GLY A 413 -3.66 -0.93 -27.75
CA GLY A 413 -2.92 -1.62 -28.79
C GLY A 413 -3.74 -1.83 -30.05
N ASN A 414 -5.00 -2.19 -29.93
CA ASN A 414 -5.91 -2.35 -31.07
C ASN A 414 -6.30 -1.02 -31.70
N ALA A 415 -6.59 0.00 -30.90
CA ALA A 415 -6.92 1.35 -31.40
C ALA A 415 -5.77 2.00 -32.17
N VAL A 416 -4.51 1.81 -31.77
CA VAL A 416 -3.38 2.35 -32.55
C VAL A 416 -3.11 1.53 -33.81
N LYS A 417 -3.46 0.22 -33.82
CA LYS A 417 -3.38 -0.61 -35.05
C LYS A 417 -4.40 -0.18 -36.11
N SER A 418 -5.62 0.27 -35.73
CA SER A 418 -6.62 0.74 -36.70
C SER A 418 -6.15 1.97 -37.51
N LEU A 419 -5.21 2.74 -36.98
CA LEU A 419 -4.63 3.90 -37.67
C LEU A 419 -3.57 3.53 -38.70
N LEU A 420 -3.14 2.27 -38.80
CA LEU A 420 -2.22 1.80 -39.83
C LEU A 420 -2.90 1.67 -41.21
N ASP A 421 -4.22 1.56 -41.21
CA ASP A 421 -5.03 1.43 -42.42
C ASP A 421 -5.49 2.81 -42.89
N GLY A 422 -4.80 3.38 -43.88
CA GLY A 422 -5.23 4.61 -44.57
C GLY A 422 -6.21 4.32 -45.71
N CYS A 423 -6.86 5.34 -46.26
CA CYS A 423 -7.63 5.18 -47.49
C CYS A 423 -6.69 5.01 -48.70
N ARG A 424 -7.19 4.47 -49.78
CA ARG A 424 -6.43 4.11 -51.00
C ARG A 424 -6.92 4.98 -52.16
N ALA A 425 -5.98 5.65 -52.85
CA ALA A 425 -6.26 6.55 -53.95
C ALA A 425 -5.64 6.02 -55.26
N GLU A 426 -6.32 6.29 -56.37
CA GLU A 426 -5.79 6.11 -57.72
C GLU A 426 -4.93 7.32 -58.09
N LYS A 427 -4.13 7.20 -59.13
CA LYS A 427 -3.25 8.24 -59.63
C LYS A 427 -4.00 9.55 -59.86
N GLY A 428 -3.51 10.64 -59.27
CA GLY A 428 -4.08 11.99 -59.43
C GLY A 428 -5.34 12.22 -58.64
N GLN A 429 -5.83 11.23 -57.84
CA GLN A 429 -7.05 11.37 -57.06
C GLN A 429 -6.74 11.43 -55.57
N TYR A 430 -7.64 12.07 -54.83
CA TYR A 430 -7.71 11.99 -53.39
C TYR A 430 -8.75 10.96 -52.96
N CYS A 431 -8.50 10.29 -51.86
CA CYS A 431 -9.50 9.53 -51.16
C CYS A 431 -9.67 10.07 -49.73
N TYR A 432 -10.86 9.93 -49.16
CA TYR A 432 -11.09 10.21 -47.74
C TYR A 432 -11.95 9.12 -47.12
N THR A 433 -11.78 8.95 -45.80
CA THR A 433 -12.68 8.17 -44.96
C THR A 433 -13.00 8.97 -43.71
N ALA A 434 -14.28 9.14 -43.40
CA ALA A 434 -14.74 9.72 -42.15
C ALA A 434 -15.62 8.70 -41.42
N GLY A 435 -15.35 8.41 -40.17
CA GLY A 435 -16.06 7.33 -39.49
C GLY A 435 -16.22 7.52 -38.00
N TYR A 436 -17.15 6.75 -37.48
CA TYR A 436 -17.38 6.57 -36.04
C TYR A 436 -17.32 5.11 -35.71
N GLY A 437 -16.60 4.77 -34.63
CA GLY A 437 -16.45 3.41 -34.12
C GLY A 437 -16.80 3.31 -32.65
N TYR A 438 -17.53 2.24 -32.31
CA TYR A 438 -17.71 1.77 -30.94
C TYR A 438 -16.92 0.46 -30.78
N HIS A 439 -16.06 0.43 -29.78
CA HIS A 439 -15.19 -0.70 -29.47
C HIS A 439 -15.43 -1.14 -28.04
N ASN A 440 -15.48 -2.46 -27.82
CA ASN A 440 -15.62 -3.07 -26.51
C ASN A 440 -14.60 -4.22 -26.39
N THR A 441 -13.76 -4.10 -25.38
CA THR A 441 -12.79 -5.13 -24.99
C THR A 441 -13.20 -5.71 -23.63
N THR A 442 -12.72 -6.86 -23.28
CA THR A 442 -12.94 -7.53 -21.97
C THR A 442 -12.83 -6.54 -20.79
N HIS A 443 -13.44 -6.86 -19.66
CA HIS A 443 -13.52 -6.03 -18.45
C HIS A 443 -14.15 -4.65 -18.69
N ASP A 444 -15.21 -4.62 -19.53
CA ASP A 444 -16.03 -3.43 -19.76
C ASP A 444 -15.27 -2.21 -20.31
N THR A 445 -14.13 -2.48 -21.00
CA THR A 445 -13.39 -1.43 -21.68
C THR A 445 -14.12 -1.00 -22.94
N ARG A 446 -14.72 0.19 -22.90
CA ARG A 446 -15.51 0.77 -23.99
C ARG A 446 -14.86 2.05 -24.49
N SER A 447 -14.76 2.21 -25.80
CA SER A 447 -14.30 3.45 -26.42
C SER A 447 -15.14 3.82 -27.63
N HIS A 448 -15.29 5.11 -27.80
CA HIS A 448 -15.95 5.74 -28.93
C HIS A 448 -14.92 6.60 -29.64
N THR A 449 -14.69 6.35 -30.93
CA THR A 449 -13.67 7.06 -31.70
C THR A 449 -14.31 7.67 -32.95
N ALA A 450 -13.95 8.89 -33.24
CA ALA A 450 -14.13 9.47 -34.55
C ALA A 450 -12.79 9.33 -35.30
N GLU A 451 -12.86 8.81 -36.53
CA GLU A 451 -11.69 8.54 -37.36
C GLU A 451 -11.83 9.31 -38.67
N PHE A 452 -10.71 9.84 -39.13
CA PHE A 452 -10.61 10.48 -40.42
C PHE A 452 -9.34 10.01 -41.12
N SER A 453 -9.40 9.70 -42.43
CA SER A 453 -8.21 9.37 -43.22
C SER A 453 -8.28 10.16 -44.53
N LEU A 454 -7.12 10.60 -44.99
CA LEU A 454 -6.94 11.22 -46.30
C LEU A 454 -5.74 10.60 -46.99
N GLY A 455 -5.86 10.32 -48.28
CA GLY A 455 -4.79 9.77 -49.10
C GLY A 455 -4.77 10.40 -50.48
N TYR A 456 -3.61 10.29 -51.14
CA TYR A 456 -3.37 10.76 -52.49
C TYR A 456 -2.58 9.74 -53.30
N GLY A 457 -3.00 9.52 -54.53
CA GLY A 457 -2.31 8.67 -55.50
C GLY A 457 -1.32 9.46 -56.34
N PHE A 458 -0.04 9.30 -56.08
CA PHE A 458 1.04 10.02 -56.77
C PHE A 458 1.32 9.42 -58.17
N THR A 459 1.29 8.11 -58.27
CA THR A 459 1.50 7.36 -59.51
C THR A 459 0.58 6.15 -59.57
N ASP A 460 0.55 5.43 -60.69
CA ASP A 460 -0.17 4.15 -60.79
C ASP A 460 0.30 3.09 -59.78
N ASN A 461 1.54 3.22 -59.32
CA ASN A 461 2.19 2.26 -58.44
C ASN A 461 2.40 2.78 -57.02
N PHE A 462 2.09 4.07 -56.72
CA PHE A 462 2.38 4.66 -55.40
C PHE A 462 1.27 5.56 -54.91
N ASP A 463 0.74 5.24 -53.75
CA ASP A 463 -0.19 6.09 -53.00
C ASP A 463 0.29 6.21 -51.53
N ALA A 464 -0.02 7.33 -50.88
CA ALA A 464 0.23 7.54 -49.46
C ALA A 464 -0.91 8.29 -48.80
N GLY A 465 -1.04 8.12 -47.50
CA GLY A 465 -2.10 8.76 -46.75
C GLY A 465 -1.81 8.84 -45.24
N PHE A 466 -2.60 9.65 -44.59
CA PHE A 466 -2.61 9.75 -43.13
C PHE A 466 -3.99 9.41 -42.56
N SER A 467 -3.99 8.99 -41.30
CA SER A 467 -5.19 8.72 -40.50
C SER A 467 -5.12 9.48 -39.18
N LEU A 468 -6.25 10.01 -38.74
CA LEU A 468 -6.42 10.75 -37.50
C LEU A 468 -7.54 10.09 -36.71
N SER A 469 -7.36 9.93 -35.39
CA SER A 469 -8.43 9.51 -34.47
C SER A 469 -8.52 10.46 -33.29
N VAL A 470 -9.76 10.74 -32.88
CA VAL A 470 -10.07 11.51 -31.66
C VAL A 470 -11.17 10.79 -30.87
N PRO A 471 -11.23 10.94 -29.54
CA PRO A 471 -12.35 10.38 -28.77
C PRO A 471 -13.64 11.13 -29.14
N ALA A 472 -14.65 10.41 -29.60
CA ALA A 472 -15.99 10.95 -29.88
C ALA A 472 -16.83 11.06 -28.60
N ALA A 473 -16.52 10.24 -27.59
CA ALA A 473 -17.05 10.32 -26.23
C ALA A 473 -15.99 9.80 -25.24
N HIS A 474 -16.22 10.05 -23.93
CA HIS A 474 -15.32 9.55 -22.89
C HIS A 474 -15.28 8.02 -22.87
N GLY A 475 -14.14 7.45 -23.22
CA GLY A 475 -13.90 6.01 -23.09
C GLY A 475 -13.86 5.61 -21.61
N ARG A 476 -14.42 4.44 -21.31
CA ARG A 476 -14.37 3.80 -19.98
C ARG A 476 -13.62 2.49 -20.08
N SER A 477 -12.77 2.23 -19.09
CA SER A 477 -12.12 0.94 -18.90
C SER A 477 -12.09 0.67 -17.40
N GLY A 478 -13.20 0.18 -16.85
CA GLY A 478 -13.33 -0.03 -15.42
C GLY A 478 -12.86 1.17 -14.61
N SER A 479 -11.67 1.04 -14.03
CA SER A 479 -10.99 2.07 -13.22
C SER A 479 -10.48 3.29 -14.00
N TYR A 480 -10.54 3.28 -15.33
CA TYR A 480 -9.99 4.36 -16.19
C TYR A 480 -11.08 5.11 -16.94
N ARG A 481 -10.98 6.43 -16.93
CA ARG A 481 -11.79 7.31 -17.76
C ARG A 481 -10.88 8.09 -18.71
N LEU A 482 -10.88 7.70 -19.99
CA LEU A 482 -10.11 8.39 -21.02
C LEU A 482 -10.75 9.77 -21.31
N LYS A 483 -9.91 10.81 -21.34
CA LYS A 483 -10.29 12.18 -21.65
C LYS A 483 -9.82 12.57 -23.04
N THR A 484 -9.27 13.76 -23.14
CA THR A 484 -8.73 14.31 -24.39
C THR A 484 -7.50 13.55 -24.87
N GLY A 485 -7.36 13.38 -26.16
CA GLY A 485 -6.23 12.77 -26.82
C GLY A 485 -6.44 12.69 -28.30
N MET A 486 -5.40 12.26 -29.01
CA MET A 486 -5.44 12.05 -30.45
C MET A 486 -4.50 10.93 -30.88
N GLY A 487 -4.80 10.34 -32.01
CA GLY A 487 -3.95 9.39 -32.70
C GLY A 487 -3.69 9.83 -34.13
N LEU A 488 -2.49 9.54 -34.62
CA LEU A 488 -2.05 9.81 -35.98
C LEU A 488 -1.43 8.55 -36.58
N GLY A 489 -1.82 8.21 -37.79
CA GLY A 489 -1.22 7.15 -38.62
C GLY A 489 -0.70 7.69 -39.94
N LEU A 490 0.35 7.09 -40.46
CA LEU A 490 0.90 7.35 -41.79
C LEU A 490 1.10 6.00 -42.47
N SER A 491 0.68 5.93 -43.74
CA SER A 491 0.88 4.73 -44.58
C SER A 491 1.26 5.11 -45.98
N ALA A 492 2.07 4.29 -46.61
CA ALA A 492 2.41 4.39 -48.00
C ALA A 492 2.23 3.02 -48.66
N ARG A 493 1.73 2.94 -49.87
CA ARG A 493 1.56 1.71 -50.63
C ARG A 493 2.34 1.77 -51.94
N LEU A 494 3.15 0.75 -52.14
CA LEU A 494 3.82 0.45 -53.39
C LEU A 494 3.13 -0.74 -54.04
N ARG A 495 2.76 -0.62 -55.31
CA ARG A 495 2.09 -1.66 -56.14
C ARG A 495 3.01 -2.11 -57.27
N SER A 496 2.89 -3.37 -57.65
CA SER A 496 3.50 -3.90 -58.88
C SER A 496 2.86 -3.23 -60.11
N THR A 497 3.52 -3.32 -61.27
CA THR A 497 3.02 -2.77 -62.53
C THR A 497 1.72 -3.39 -63.00
N ASP A 498 1.44 -4.64 -62.62
CA ASP A 498 0.17 -5.32 -62.90
C ASP A 498 -0.91 -5.02 -61.84
N GLY A 499 -0.59 -4.20 -60.82
CA GLY A 499 -1.51 -3.78 -59.75
C GLY A 499 -1.87 -4.91 -58.75
N ARG A 500 -1.36 -6.13 -58.93
CA ARG A 500 -1.78 -7.27 -58.10
C ARG A 500 -1.06 -7.34 -56.79
N TRP A 501 0.28 -7.17 -56.76
CA TRP A 501 1.08 -7.19 -55.59
C TRP A 501 1.20 -5.80 -54.96
N TYR A 502 1.28 -5.78 -53.64
CA TYR A 502 1.53 -4.50 -52.94
C TYR A 502 2.38 -4.72 -51.67
N VAL A 503 3.10 -3.67 -51.33
CA VAL A 503 3.82 -3.54 -50.05
C VAL A 503 3.34 -2.25 -49.39
N THR A 504 2.99 -2.33 -48.11
CA THR A 504 2.51 -1.18 -47.33
C THR A 504 3.29 -1.06 -46.01
N PRO A 505 4.33 -0.22 -45.91
CA PRO A 505 4.83 0.28 -44.65
C PRO A 505 3.82 1.25 -44.02
N ALA A 506 3.62 1.14 -42.71
CA ALA A 506 2.76 2.06 -41.95
C ALA A 506 3.26 2.24 -40.53
N VAL A 507 3.03 3.43 -39.98
CA VAL A 507 3.35 3.78 -38.59
C VAL A 507 2.17 4.54 -37.98
N ALA A 508 1.96 4.34 -36.66
CA ALA A 508 0.90 5.05 -35.95
C ALA A 508 1.30 5.34 -34.51
N PHE A 509 0.79 6.46 -34.00
CA PHE A 509 1.02 6.92 -32.63
C PHE A 509 -0.28 7.44 -32.04
N ASP A 510 -0.50 7.24 -30.74
CA ASP A 510 -1.59 7.90 -30.02
C ASP A 510 -1.16 8.32 -28.61
N SER A 511 -1.89 9.30 -28.05
CA SER A 511 -1.68 9.74 -26.68
C SER A 511 -2.96 10.32 -26.09
N TYR A 512 -3.35 9.81 -24.92
CA TYR A 512 -4.57 10.19 -24.21
C TYR A 512 -4.28 10.50 -22.75
N LYS A 513 -4.97 11.48 -22.18
CA LYS A 513 -5.06 11.70 -20.74
C LYS A 513 -6.13 10.75 -20.17
N ALA A 514 -5.86 10.17 -19.01
CA ALA A 514 -6.81 9.33 -18.29
C ALA A 514 -6.94 9.78 -16.83
N ASN A 515 -8.14 9.81 -16.31
CA ASN A 515 -8.37 9.77 -14.87
C ASN A 515 -8.40 8.30 -14.44
N VAL A 516 -7.79 8.04 -13.29
CA VAL A 516 -7.68 6.70 -12.72
C VAL A 516 -8.30 6.71 -11.33
N HIS A 517 -9.21 5.77 -11.09
CA HIS A 517 -9.83 5.56 -9.79
C HIS A 517 -9.63 4.10 -9.41
N ARG A 518 -9.13 3.83 -8.21
CA ARG A 518 -9.28 2.48 -7.67
C ARG A 518 -10.77 2.20 -7.50
N PRO A 519 -11.26 0.98 -7.79
CA PRO A 519 -12.63 0.61 -7.45
C PRO A 519 -12.91 0.85 -5.97
N HIS A 520 -13.94 1.63 -5.68
CA HIS A 520 -14.35 1.90 -4.30
C HIS A 520 -15.12 0.69 -3.76
N LEU A 521 -14.56 0.04 -2.74
CA LEU A 521 -15.18 -1.05 -1.98
C LEU A 521 -15.43 -0.57 -0.55
N ASN A 522 -16.21 -1.32 0.21
CA ASN A 522 -16.47 -0.94 1.60
C ASN A 522 -15.15 -0.82 2.38
N GLY A 523 -14.98 0.27 3.11
CA GLY A 523 -13.76 0.55 3.87
C GLY A 523 -12.53 0.92 3.03
N THR A 524 -12.63 1.14 1.70
CA THR A 524 -11.51 1.65 0.90
C THR A 524 -11.60 3.16 0.72
N GLU A 525 -10.43 3.79 0.50
CA GLU A 525 -10.34 5.22 0.23
C GLU A 525 -10.68 5.53 -1.23
N GLU A 526 -11.40 6.64 -1.46
CA GLU A 526 -11.65 7.15 -2.81
C GLU A 526 -10.38 7.77 -3.39
N THR A 527 -10.06 7.40 -4.63
CA THR A 527 -8.89 7.90 -5.35
C THR A 527 -9.29 8.60 -6.65
N ASN A 528 -8.57 9.63 -7.02
CA ASN A 528 -8.74 10.32 -8.30
C ASN A 528 -7.39 10.85 -8.77
N ASN A 529 -6.78 10.12 -9.69
CA ASN A 529 -5.42 10.37 -10.13
C ASN A 529 -5.37 10.58 -11.63
N GLY A 530 -4.28 11.18 -12.12
CA GLY A 530 -4.04 11.39 -13.54
C GLY A 530 -2.95 10.47 -14.07
N ALA A 531 -3.18 9.84 -15.24
CA ALA A 531 -2.16 9.12 -15.98
C ALA A 531 -2.24 9.47 -17.48
N ARG A 532 -1.17 9.15 -18.23
CA ARG A 532 -1.18 9.17 -19.68
C ARG A 532 -1.15 7.77 -20.24
N VAL A 533 -1.95 7.53 -21.27
CA VAL A 533 -1.97 6.27 -22.02
C VAL A 533 -1.50 6.57 -23.43
N LYS A 534 -0.46 5.87 -23.88
CA LYS A 534 0.17 6.09 -25.20
C LYS A 534 0.23 4.77 -25.96
N GLY A 535 0.01 4.85 -27.26
CA GLY A 535 0.15 3.73 -28.18
C GLY A 535 1.15 4.03 -29.30
N ARG A 536 1.80 2.99 -29.82
CA ARG A 536 2.62 3.03 -31.03
C ARG A 536 2.41 1.73 -31.79
N ALA A 537 2.31 1.83 -33.12
CA ALA A 537 2.25 0.67 -33.96
C ALA A 537 3.08 0.87 -35.24
N TYR A 538 3.71 -0.18 -35.68
CA TYR A 538 4.48 -0.26 -36.93
C TYR A 538 4.03 -1.50 -37.67
N SER A 539 3.86 -1.39 -38.98
CA SER A 539 3.50 -2.52 -39.85
C SER A 539 4.25 -2.50 -41.16
N LEU A 540 4.66 -3.64 -41.61
CA LEU A 540 5.06 -3.87 -42.98
C LEU A 540 4.19 -5.00 -43.53
N THR A 541 3.30 -4.66 -44.48
CA THR A 541 2.33 -5.57 -45.09
C THR A 541 2.73 -5.90 -46.52
N LEU A 542 2.77 -7.15 -46.85
CA LEU A 542 2.87 -7.68 -48.22
C LEU A 542 1.54 -8.36 -48.54
N GLY A 543 0.96 -8.10 -49.71
CA GLY A 543 -0.28 -8.75 -50.11
C GLY A 543 -0.46 -8.83 -51.61
N GLN A 544 -1.51 -9.53 -52.00
CA GLN A 544 -1.90 -9.72 -53.36
C GLN A 544 -3.42 -9.64 -53.52
N ASN A 545 -3.88 -8.92 -54.53
CA ASN A 545 -5.31 -8.74 -54.82
C ASN A 545 -5.65 -9.39 -56.15
N PHE A 546 -6.86 -9.97 -56.24
CA PHE A 546 -7.45 -10.61 -57.41
C PHE A 546 -8.85 -10.03 -57.63
N GLY A 547 -9.25 -9.90 -58.92
CA GLY A 547 -10.55 -9.35 -59.31
C GLY A 547 -10.58 -7.83 -59.29
N THR A 548 -11.77 -7.28 -59.55
CA THR A 548 -12.00 -5.86 -59.58
C THR A 548 -12.90 -5.44 -58.40
N PRO A 549 -12.64 -4.31 -57.74
CA PRO A 549 -13.47 -3.82 -56.64
C PRO A 549 -14.93 -3.56 -57.02
N GLU A 550 -15.21 -3.36 -58.29
CA GLU A 550 -16.53 -3.04 -58.85
C GLU A 550 -17.45 -4.28 -59.02
N SER A 551 -16.92 -5.48 -59.04
CA SER A 551 -17.71 -6.71 -59.11
C SER A 551 -17.48 -7.66 -57.97
N LYS A 552 -16.33 -8.25 -57.88
CA LYS A 552 -15.84 -9.08 -56.77
C LYS A 552 -14.33 -9.01 -56.68
N SER A 553 -13.82 -8.86 -55.51
CA SER A 553 -12.39 -8.92 -55.23
C SER A 553 -12.09 -9.91 -54.12
N PHE A 554 -10.92 -10.49 -54.20
CA PHE A 554 -10.34 -11.34 -53.17
C PHE A 554 -8.87 -10.94 -53.02
N GLY A 555 -8.38 -10.94 -51.79
CA GLY A 555 -6.98 -10.69 -51.53
C GLY A 555 -6.50 -11.47 -50.31
N TRP A 556 -5.20 -11.66 -50.24
CA TRP A 556 -4.54 -12.15 -49.05
C TRP A 556 -3.38 -11.22 -48.72
N TYR A 557 -2.97 -11.23 -47.45
CA TYR A 557 -1.81 -10.49 -46.99
C TYR A 557 -1.10 -11.18 -45.84
N ALA A 558 0.18 -10.85 -45.70
CA ALA A 558 0.98 -11.12 -44.50
C ALA A 558 1.58 -9.82 -44.01
N ALA A 559 1.51 -9.55 -42.72
CA ALA A 559 2.01 -8.34 -42.11
C ALA A 559 2.85 -8.64 -40.87
N LEU A 560 4.07 -8.08 -40.85
CA LEU A 560 4.84 -8.02 -39.62
C LEU A 560 4.44 -6.75 -38.87
N ARG A 561 3.88 -6.93 -37.67
CA ARG A 561 3.40 -5.82 -36.83
C ARG A 561 4.15 -5.76 -35.50
N ARG A 562 4.51 -4.55 -35.09
CA ARG A 562 5.00 -4.28 -33.75
C ARG A 562 4.09 -3.26 -33.09
N THR A 563 3.51 -3.63 -31.96
CA THR A 563 2.58 -2.77 -31.18
C THR A 563 3.13 -2.55 -29.79
N GLU A 564 3.06 -1.32 -29.34
CA GLU A 564 3.40 -0.94 -27.99
C GLU A 564 2.26 -0.06 -27.42
N ALA A 565 1.75 -0.41 -26.25
CA ALA A 565 0.81 0.42 -25.50
C ALA A 565 1.31 0.56 -24.07
N LYS A 566 1.25 1.79 -23.50
CA LYS A 566 1.75 2.04 -22.16
C LYS A 566 0.86 3.00 -21.36
N ARG A 567 0.74 2.73 -20.07
CA ARG A 567 0.21 3.64 -19.06
C ARG A 567 1.40 4.16 -18.24
N THR A 568 1.56 5.48 -18.15
CA THR A 568 2.66 6.09 -17.38
C THR A 568 2.51 5.81 -15.88
N ALA A 569 3.63 5.77 -15.17
CA ALA A 569 3.65 5.75 -13.71
C ALA A 569 2.85 6.94 -13.14
N TYR A 570 2.25 6.75 -11.97
CA TYR A 570 1.59 7.81 -11.20
C TYR A 570 1.57 7.42 -9.72
N GLN A 571 1.29 8.42 -8.86
CA GLN A 571 1.18 8.24 -7.42
C GLN A 571 -0.18 8.79 -6.96
N GLU A 572 -0.78 8.14 -5.99
CA GLU A 572 -1.98 8.61 -5.31
C GLU A 572 -1.66 9.82 -4.42
N ALA A 573 -2.69 10.58 -4.05
CA ALA A 573 -2.53 11.78 -3.25
C ALA A 573 -1.97 11.43 -1.85
N GLU A 574 -0.99 12.19 -1.39
CA GLU A 574 -0.40 12.04 -0.04
C GLU A 574 -1.41 12.25 1.10
N SER A 575 -2.58 12.84 0.79
CA SER A 575 -3.68 13.00 1.74
C SER A 575 -4.39 11.71 2.11
N LEU A 576 -4.16 10.61 1.38
CA LEU A 576 -4.70 9.28 1.70
C LEU A 576 -3.94 8.65 2.85
N SER A 577 -4.57 7.74 3.57
CA SER A 577 -3.93 7.00 4.67
C SER A 577 -2.82 6.08 4.14
N PHE A 578 -3.08 5.43 3.00
CA PHE A 578 -2.14 4.52 2.32
C PHE A 578 -2.06 4.85 0.84
N PRO A 579 -1.33 5.91 0.46
CA PRO A 579 -1.16 6.26 -0.94
C PRO A 579 -0.27 5.24 -1.66
N PHE A 580 -0.75 4.73 -2.80
CA PHE A 580 0.00 3.82 -3.65
C PHE A 580 0.75 4.58 -4.74
N ALA A 581 2.01 4.15 -4.97
CA ALA A 581 2.78 4.48 -6.15
C ALA A 581 2.64 3.34 -7.18
N TYR A 582 2.26 3.69 -8.40
CA TYR A 582 2.06 2.74 -9.49
C TYR A 582 3.16 2.87 -10.52
N GLY A 583 3.85 1.78 -10.82
CA GLY A 583 4.86 1.73 -11.87
C GLY A 583 4.27 1.90 -13.28
N GLU A 584 5.10 2.14 -14.28
CA GLU A 584 4.70 2.14 -15.68
C GLU A 584 4.25 0.73 -16.10
N ALA A 585 3.05 0.58 -16.66
CA ALA A 585 2.60 -0.67 -17.27
C ALA A 585 2.72 -0.57 -18.79
N ARG A 586 3.35 -1.58 -19.43
CA ARG A 586 3.67 -1.55 -20.86
C ARG A 586 3.43 -2.89 -21.53
N LEU A 587 2.56 -2.88 -22.53
CA LEU A 587 2.40 -3.97 -23.51
C LEU A 587 3.41 -3.77 -24.66
N LYS A 588 4.22 -4.77 -24.92
CA LYS A 588 5.06 -4.87 -26.13
C LYS A 588 4.75 -6.18 -26.83
N ASP A 589 4.37 -6.08 -28.09
CA ASP A 589 3.92 -7.23 -28.88
C ASP A 589 4.45 -7.13 -30.30
N THR A 590 5.11 -8.17 -30.76
CA THR A 590 5.53 -8.33 -32.16
C THR A 590 4.82 -9.58 -32.69
N ALA A 591 4.07 -9.43 -33.77
CA ALA A 591 3.25 -10.50 -34.33
C ALA A 591 3.34 -10.56 -35.87
N LEU A 592 3.22 -11.75 -36.40
CA LEU A 592 2.93 -12.00 -37.79
C LEU A 592 1.41 -12.12 -37.92
N ALA A 593 0.81 -11.27 -38.73
CA ALA A 593 -0.59 -11.35 -39.11
C ALA A 593 -0.72 -11.92 -40.50
N VAL A 594 -1.60 -12.90 -40.73
CA VAL A 594 -1.98 -13.41 -42.01
C VAL A 594 -3.47 -13.29 -42.17
N GLY A 595 -3.91 -12.69 -43.27
CA GLY A 595 -5.32 -12.42 -43.52
C GLY A 595 -5.75 -12.69 -44.95
N ALA A 596 -7.05 -12.87 -45.09
CA ALA A 596 -7.74 -12.89 -46.35
C ALA A 596 -8.93 -11.92 -46.27
N GLU A 597 -9.14 -11.17 -47.34
CA GLU A 597 -10.25 -10.21 -47.43
C GLU A 597 -10.90 -10.27 -48.81
N GLY A 598 -12.17 -9.93 -48.85
CA GLY A 598 -12.93 -9.94 -50.11
C GLY A 598 -14.08 -8.96 -50.09
N SER A 599 -14.51 -8.56 -51.28
CA SER A 599 -15.71 -7.77 -51.51
C SER A 599 -16.55 -8.41 -52.60
N LEU A 600 -17.86 -8.19 -52.49
CA LEU A 600 -18.86 -8.65 -53.46
C LEU A 600 -19.90 -7.58 -53.66
N GLN A 601 -20.13 -7.20 -54.89
CA GLN A 601 -21.24 -6.32 -55.26
C GLN A 601 -22.52 -7.15 -55.29
N LEU A 602 -23.49 -6.82 -54.45
CA LEU A 602 -24.77 -7.53 -54.32
C LEU A 602 -25.84 -6.97 -55.26
N THR A 603 -25.86 -5.62 -55.39
CA THR A 603 -26.67 -4.86 -56.33
C THR A 603 -25.86 -3.68 -56.83
N ASP A 604 -26.38 -2.89 -57.76
CA ASP A 604 -25.72 -1.67 -58.28
C ASP A 604 -25.31 -0.69 -57.17
N LYS A 605 -26.01 -0.70 -56.03
CA LYS A 605 -25.75 0.22 -54.91
C LYS A 605 -25.30 -0.50 -53.64
N LEU A 606 -25.54 -1.78 -53.47
CA LEU A 606 -25.25 -2.51 -52.26
C LEU A 606 -24.09 -3.49 -52.46
N GLY A 607 -23.08 -3.41 -51.64
CA GLY A 607 -21.96 -4.32 -51.60
C GLY A 607 -21.76 -4.94 -50.20
N TRP A 608 -21.04 -6.03 -50.18
CA TRP A 608 -20.57 -6.70 -48.97
C TRP A 608 -19.03 -6.74 -48.96
N GLN A 609 -18.45 -6.56 -47.78
CA GLN A 609 -17.01 -6.73 -47.53
C GLN A 609 -16.81 -7.62 -46.33
N GLY A 610 -15.81 -8.48 -46.39
CA GLY A 610 -15.46 -9.35 -45.26
C GLY A 610 -13.99 -9.69 -45.23
N GLY A 611 -13.48 -10.08 -44.04
CA GLY A 611 -12.12 -10.50 -43.91
C GLY A 611 -11.92 -11.37 -42.65
N LEU A 612 -10.96 -12.26 -42.76
CA LEU A 612 -10.46 -13.10 -41.69
C LEU A 612 -8.96 -12.80 -41.49
N GLU A 613 -8.53 -12.68 -40.28
CA GLU A 613 -7.12 -12.45 -39.94
C GLU A 613 -6.74 -13.31 -38.73
N VAL A 614 -5.54 -13.82 -38.75
CA VAL A 614 -4.91 -14.47 -37.60
C VAL A 614 -3.61 -13.74 -37.28
N GLU A 615 -3.46 -13.26 -36.09
CA GLU A 615 -2.19 -12.78 -35.59
C GLU A 615 -1.52 -13.86 -34.72
N GLN A 616 -0.30 -14.25 -35.08
CA GLN A 616 0.58 -15.11 -34.28
C GLN A 616 1.68 -14.26 -33.67
N ARG A 617 1.73 -14.22 -32.34
CA ARG A 617 2.79 -13.54 -31.60
C ARG A 617 4.13 -14.20 -31.85
N LEU A 618 5.14 -13.39 -32.22
CA LEU A 618 6.52 -13.84 -32.42
C LEU A 618 7.41 -13.47 -31.22
N GLY A 619 7.11 -12.36 -30.52
CA GLY A 619 7.95 -11.87 -29.43
C GLY A 619 7.35 -10.67 -28.69
N GLY A 620 8.07 -10.24 -27.67
CA GLY A 620 7.69 -9.14 -26.77
C GLY A 620 7.83 -9.55 -25.31
N SER A 621 7.92 -8.58 -24.41
CA SER A 621 8.01 -8.80 -22.96
C SER A 621 6.66 -9.17 -22.35
N GLU A 622 6.68 -9.70 -21.14
CA GLU A 622 5.52 -9.73 -20.27
C GLU A 622 5.10 -8.30 -19.93
N THR A 623 3.80 -8.09 -19.83
CA THR A 623 3.24 -6.84 -19.31
C THR A 623 3.16 -6.96 -17.80
N ARG A 624 3.75 -6.02 -17.08
CA ARG A 624 3.72 -5.97 -15.62
C ARG A 624 2.87 -4.81 -15.13
N PHE A 625 2.08 -5.07 -14.12
CA PHE A 625 1.47 -4.08 -13.26
C PHE A 625 2.16 -4.12 -11.91
N THR A 626 2.54 -2.97 -11.37
CA THR A 626 3.14 -2.85 -10.03
C THR A 626 2.48 -1.72 -9.27
N ALA A 627 2.24 -1.95 -8.00
CA ALA A 627 1.76 -0.96 -7.05
C ALA A 627 2.52 -1.15 -5.73
N SER A 628 2.96 -0.08 -5.11
CA SER A 628 3.67 -0.10 -3.83
C SER A 628 3.12 0.97 -2.90
N ALA A 629 2.97 0.63 -1.63
CA ALA A 629 2.65 1.58 -0.56
C ALA A 629 3.51 1.27 0.66
N ASN A 630 3.92 2.33 1.34
CA ASN A 630 4.60 2.20 2.62
C ASN A 630 3.84 1.34 3.54
N HIS A 631 3.83 0.48 4.23
CA HIS A 631 2.98 -0.26 5.19
C HIS A 631 2.08 -1.36 4.61
N LEU A 632 1.72 -1.31 3.31
CA LEU A 632 0.91 -2.35 2.66
C LEU A 632 1.72 -3.22 1.69
N GLY A 633 3.01 -2.89 1.49
CA GLY A 633 3.95 -3.64 0.67
C GLY A 633 3.75 -3.47 -0.83
N ASP A 634 4.35 -4.37 -1.60
CA ASP A 634 4.36 -4.34 -3.04
C ASP A 634 3.35 -5.33 -3.62
N TYR A 635 2.60 -4.90 -4.61
CA TYR A 635 1.78 -5.73 -5.46
C TYR A 635 2.38 -5.80 -6.85
N ALA A 636 2.56 -6.98 -7.39
CA ALA A 636 3.01 -7.17 -8.76
C ALA A 636 2.24 -8.30 -9.43
N GLU A 637 1.76 -8.03 -10.65
CA GLU A 637 1.10 -8.99 -11.51
C GLU A 637 1.68 -8.89 -12.92
N ALA A 638 1.91 -10.02 -13.58
CA ALA A 638 2.50 -10.07 -14.90
C ALA A 638 1.76 -11.05 -15.80
N HIS A 639 1.42 -10.62 -17.01
CA HIS A 639 0.77 -11.45 -18.02
C HIS A 639 1.51 -11.40 -19.36
N LYS A 640 1.62 -12.56 -19.98
CA LYS A 640 2.05 -12.67 -21.39
C LYS A 640 0.87 -12.39 -22.29
N PRO A 641 1.03 -11.56 -23.35
CA PRO A 641 0.01 -11.43 -24.38
C PRO A 641 -0.28 -12.76 -25.04
N THR A 642 -1.54 -12.97 -25.41
CA THR A 642 -2.05 -14.17 -26.07
C THR A 642 -1.30 -14.43 -27.38
N GLY A 643 -0.83 -15.65 -27.61
CA GLY A 643 -0.03 -16.02 -28.77
C GLY A 643 -0.81 -16.04 -30.08
N PHE A 644 -2.00 -16.65 -30.11
CA PHE A 644 -2.84 -16.84 -31.28
C PHE A 644 -4.13 -16.01 -31.15
N ARG A 645 -4.37 -15.08 -32.09
CA ARG A 645 -5.47 -14.12 -32.05
C ARG A 645 -6.21 -14.08 -33.38
N PRO A 646 -7.26 -14.88 -33.55
CA PRO A 646 -8.14 -14.78 -34.70
C PRO A 646 -9.03 -13.53 -34.62
N ASN A 647 -9.34 -12.96 -35.78
CA ASN A 647 -10.23 -11.81 -35.97
C ASN A 647 -11.06 -12.00 -37.23
N ILE A 648 -12.34 -11.72 -37.14
CA ILE A 648 -13.27 -11.65 -38.27
C ILE A 648 -13.85 -10.24 -38.36
N ARG A 649 -13.96 -9.72 -39.57
CA ARG A 649 -14.61 -8.44 -39.86
C ARG A 649 -15.60 -8.58 -41.01
N THR A 650 -16.69 -7.81 -40.95
CA THR A 650 -17.70 -7.78 -42.03
C THR A 650 -18.34 -6.39 -42.09
N ALA A 651 -18.74 -5.97 -43.29
CA ALA A 651 -19.47 -4.72 -43.49
C ALA A 651 -20.41 -4.82 -44.70
N LEU A 652 -21.50 -4.10 -44.62
CA LEU A 652 -22.36 -3.75 -45.74
C LEU A 652 -22.00 -2.33 -46.19
N THR A 653 -21.88 -2.14 -47.50
CA THR A 653 -21.56 -0.85 -48.13
C THR A 653 -22.68 -0.41 -49.03
N TYR A 654 -23.11 0.84 -48.92
CA TYR A 654 -24.11 1.45 -49.79
C TYR A 654 -23.49 2.61 -50.56
N ALA A 655 -23.55 2.55 -51.92
CA ALA A 655 -23.02 3.57 -52.80
C ALA A 655 -24.12 4.65 -53.07
N PHE A 656 -23.85 5.87 -52.68
CA PHE A 656 -24.70 7.03 -53.03
C PHE A 656 -24.40 7.51 -54.44
N SER A 657 -23.12 7.49 -54.80
CA SER A 657 -22.57 7.79 -56.11
C SER A 657 -21.36 6.93 -56.40
N PRO A 658 -20.79 6.95 -57.60
CA PRO A 658 -19.51 6.26 -57.89
C PRO A 658 -18.35 6.73 -56.97
N GLU A 659 -18.43 7.97 -56.48
CA GLU A 659 -17.39 8.60 -55.68
C GLU A 659 -17.63 8.46 -54.16
N ALA A 660 -18.87 8.14 -53.68
CA ALA A 660 -19.20 8.15 -52.27
C ALA A 660 -19.96 6.90 -51.80
N LYS A 661 -19.47 6.25 -50.77
CA LYS A 661 -20.01 5.02 -50.17
C LYS A 661 -20.11 5.12 -48.65
N LEU A 662 -21.18 4.58 -48.06
CA LEU A 662 -21.34 4.41 -46.61
C LEU A 662 -21.19 2.94 -46.26
N SER A 663 -20.37 2.63 -45.27
CA SER A 663 -20.16 1.27 -44.77
C SER A 663 -20.61 1.15 -43.32
N LEU A 664 -21.48 0.19 -43.03
CA LEU A 664 -21.82 -0.23 -41.67
C LEU A 664 -21.22 -1.61 -41.45
N GLY A 665 -20.32 -1.73 -40.48
CA GLY A 665 -19.61 -2.96 -40.24
C GLY A 665 -19.35 -3.24 -38.77
N GLY A 666 -18.79 -4.44 -38.55
CA GLY A 666 -18.35 -4.88 -37.22
C GLY A 666 -17.22 -5.85 -37.32
N TYR A 667 -16.62 -6.09 -36.18
CA TYR A 667 -15.56 -7.09 -36.01
C TYR A 667 -15.70 -7.84 -34.69
N LEU A 668 -15.14 -9.03 -34.64
CA LEU A 668 -15.00 -9.88 -33.47
C LEU A 668 -13.65 -10.58 -33.52
N GLY A 669 -12.87 -10.47 -32.44
CA GLY A 669 -11.57 -11.09 -32.33
C GLY A 669 -11.17 -11.45 -30.93
N ARG A 670 -9.99 -12.07 -30.79
CA ARG A 670 -9.39 -12.38 -29.51
C ARG A 670 -8.53 -11.22 -29.03
N SER A 671 -8.70 -10.82 -27.76
CA SER A 671 -7.90 -9.76 -27.12
C SER A 671 -6.44 -10.15 -26.93
N ALA A 672 -5.56 -9.17 -26.78
CA ALA A 672 -4.14 -9.38 -26.46
C ALA A 672 -3.91 -10.10 -25.12
N PHE A 673 -4.85 -9.99 -24.20
CA PHE A 673 -4.89 -10.77 -22.95
C PHE A 673 -6.09 -11.74 -22.97
N THR A 674 -6.69 -12.04 -21.85
CA THR A 674 -7.88 -12.91 -21.79
C THR A 674 -9.12 -12.19 -22.32
N GLY A 675 -9.96 -12.88 -23.12
CA GLY A 675 -11.27 -12.45 -23.59
C GLY A 675 -11.32 -11.98 -25.04
N THR A 676 -12.37 -11.21 -25.39
CA THR A 676 -12.71 -10.84 -26.76
C THR A 676 -12.63 -9.34 -26.98
N ASP A 677 -12.25 -8.96 -28.22
CA ASP A 677 -12.41 -7.61 -28.78
C ASP A 677 -13.55 -7.63 -29.79
N LYS A 678 -14.46 -6.70 -29.70
CA LYS A 678 -15.57 -6.55 -30.64
C LYS A 678 -15.91 -5.07 -30.82
N GLY A 679 -16.46 -4.77 -31.98
CA GLY A 679 -16.87 -3.41 -32.27
C GLY A 679 -17.78 -3.30 -33.47
N VAL A 680 -18.41 -2.14 -33.58
CA VAL A 680 -19.21 -1.72 -34.73
C VAL A 680 -18.72 -0.36 -35.21
N TYR A 681 -18.82 -0.13 -36.50
CA TYR A 681 -18.39 1.14 -37.09
C TYR A 681 -19.29 1.55 -38.22
N LEU A 682 -19.41 2.85 -38.40
CA LEU A 682 -20.04 3.51 -39.56
C LEU A 682 -18.95 4.36 -40.21
N LYS A 683 -18.69 4.14 -41.53
CA LYS A 683 -17.66 4.88 -42.28
C LYS A 683 -18.19 5.36 -43.60
N LEU A 684 -18.02 6.66 -43.88
CA LEU A 684 -18.20 7.28 -45.16
C LEU A 684 -16.86 7.27 -45.88
N HIS A 685 -16.84 6.72 -47.08
CA HIS A 685 -15.69 6.69 -47.97
C HIS A 685 -15.99 7.55 -49.22
N GLY A 686 -15.01 8.30 -49.67
CA GLY A 686 -15.11 9.08 -50.87
C GLY A 686 -13.81 9.22 -51.63
N LYS A 687 -13.92 9.60 -52.90
CA LYS A 687 -12.82 9.96 -53.78
C LYS A 687 -13.15 11.20 -54.56
N PHE A 688 -12.17 12.01 -54.90
CA PHE A 688 -12.33 13.23 -55.72
C PHE A 688 -11.03 13.58 -56.44
#